data_7625b9d3471ea503b2b112afe49f23d7
#
_entry.id   7625b9d3471ea503b2b112afe49f23d7
#
_cell.length_a   1.000
_cell.length_b   1.000
_cell.length_c   1.000
_cell.angle_alpha   90.00
_cell.angle_beta   90.00
_cell.angle_gamma   90.00
#
_symmetry.space_group_name_H-M   'P 1'
#
loop_
_entity.id
_entity.type
_entity.pdbx_description
1 polymer ?
#
loop_
_entity_poly.entity_id
_entity_poly.type
_entity_poly.pdbx_seq_one_letter_code
_entity_poly.pdbx_strand_id
1 'polypeptide(L)'
;MCILAACAWVLYLDLQVTRQFEGRRWTLPAQVYAAPLELYAGEPLPLPALEQELQRLHYRRTDRLESPGTYRWSGEHIDLALRPARFADETRAAQLLTVNGGAGGILSLRDSGGADVPVLRLEPLLIGSIFPIHGEDRIVLTPAEVPPLLPAALKAVEDRKFDSHHGVDPLAMLRAAWVNVRAGQIEQGGSTLTQQLVRSYFLSSRQTLSRKLREAVMAVALDAHFSKADLMNAYINEIFLGQDGDRAIHGFGLASQFYFGKPLAELDLSEVALLVAIVRGPSYYDPRRHPDRARERRNLVLKELAQQRLVSAAAAGAAAARPLGVTSRPAGAYYPAYLDFVRRTLRRDYRDQDLTEAGLRIYTSLEPRAQDEAERALERELARLDKVHKHPQGQLEGAVVVTAPQSGDVIAIVGGRNVGYDGFDRALDARRSMGSLVKPFIYLTALESGRYNAATVVQDAPIDLKLQNGTHWKPENFTRETYGAVPVVRALAESLNLATVGVGLDVGVPKVAATLERFGLAAKPAPVPAMLLGAVDVTPLEAAQLYNGLANGGFKNPLRAVRAVIAADGKPLKAFPLEVTPVAAPAVVYQLDRMLVQVMDHGTGRAARALLPPQLVVAGKSGTSSDYRDSWFAGFSGSHLVVVWVGYDDNSPTGFTGSAGALPVWARVMAGLGTNSWNAPMPESLAEVHIEYPTGLRAVPGCAQDLVAVVVPSNAALAEKPGCGFPASNPVSSALDRAAQWLHGLVH
;
A
#
# COMPACT_ATOMS: atom_id res chain seq x y z
N MET A 1 -32.01 54.02 -9.90
CA MET A 1 -31.84 52.64 -10.37
C MET A 1 -30.40 52.14 -10.22
N CYS A 2 -29.35 52.81 -10.72
CA CYS A 2 -27.96 52.33 -10.66
C CYS A 2 -27.44 52.10 -9.22
N ILE A 3 -27.78 52.96 -8.26
CA ILE A 3 -27.36 52.84 -6.86
C ILE A 3 -28.01 51.61 -6.19
N LEU A 4 -29.31 51.39 -6.41
CA LEU A 4 -30.02 50.23 -5.91
C LEU A 4 -29.47 48.92 -6.48
N ALA A 5 -29.14 48.89 -7.75
CA ALA A 5 -28.51 47.74 -8.41
C ALA A 5 -27.10 47.48 -7.85
N ALA A 6 -26.30 48.53 -7.59
CA ALA A 6 -25.01 48.41 -6.98
C ALA A 6 -25.09 47.91 -5.53
N CYS A 7 -26.03 48.43 -4.73
CA CYS A 7 -26.26 47.93 -3.36
C CYS A 7 -26.70 46.46 -3.33
N ALA A 8 -27.63 46.07 -4.22
CA ALA A 8 -28.07 44.68 -4.35
C ALA A 8 -26.92 43.76 -4.77
N TRP A 9 -26.04 44.22 -5.67
CA TRP A 9 -24.87 43.45 -6.07
C TRP A 9 -23.85 43.27 -4.93
N VAL A 10 -23.57 44.34 -4.17
CA VAL A 10 -22.69 44.27 -2.97
C VAL A 10 -23.27 43.32 -1.95
N LEU A 11 -24.56 43.41 -1.64
CA LEU A 11 -25.25 42.52 -0.68
C LEU A 11 -25.20 41.05 -1.16
N TYR A 12 -25.40 40.82 -2.48
CA TYR A 12 -25.24 39.47 -3.05
C TYR A 12 -23.84 38.92 -2.84
N LEU A 13 -22.81 39.73 -3.14
CA LEU A 13 -21.42 39.30 -2.91
C LEU A 13 -21.11 39.08 -1.43
N ASP A 14 -21.62 39.90 -0.54
CA ASP A 14 -21.47 39.77 0.90
C ASP A 14 -22.07 38.45 1.40
N LEU A 15 -23.31 38.15 1.03
CA LEU A 15 -23.97 36.89 1.37
C LEU A 15 -23.26 35.67 0.77
N GLN A 16 -22.79 35.78 -0.45
CA GLN A 16 -22.05 34.71 -1.13
C GLN A 16 -20.75 34.40 -0.38
N VAL A 17 -19.96 35.44 -0.09
CA VAL A 17 -18.66 35.33 0.57
C VAL A 17 -18.82 34.74 1.96
N THR A 18 -19.74 35.27 2.78
CA THR A 18 -19.92 34.87 4.16
C THR A 18 -20.35 33.40 4.24
N ARG A 19 -21.39 33.00 3.48
CA ARG A 19 -21.86 31.60 3.46
C ARG A 19 -20.82 30.60 2.98
N GLN A 20 -20.09 30.93 1.91
CA GLN A 20 -19.09 30.02 1.38
C GLN A 20 -17.84 29.93 2.25
N PHE A 21 -17.45 31.05 2.89
CA PHE A 21 -16.31 31.06 3.78
C PHE A 21 -16.61 30.33 5.10
N GLU A 22 -17.79 30.51 5.68
CA GLU A 22 -18.23 29.75 6.84
C GLU A 22 -18.29 28.25 6.54
N GLY A 23 -18.90 27.85 5.44
CA GLY A 23 -19.02 26.44 5.06
C GLY A 23 -17.67 25.76 4.83
N ARG A 24 -16.70 26.43 4.20
CA ARG A 24 -15.36 25.87 3.93
C ARG A 24 -14.39 25.97 5.13
N ARG A 25 -14.56 26.93 6.00
CA ARG A 25 -13.67 27.17 7.14
C ARG A 25 -13.67 26.01 8.14
N TRP A 26 -14.79 25.32 8.26
CA TRP A 26 -15.00 24.27 9.26
C TRP A 26 -14.86 22.85 8.67
N THR A 27 -14.62 22.71 7.37
CA THR A 27 -14.40 21.43 6.75
C THR A 27 -12.97 20.95 7.04
N LEU A 28 -12.83 20.01 7.95
CA LEU A 28 -11.60 19.30 8.22
C LEU A 28 -11.64 17.99 7.43
N PRO A 29 -10.82 17.82 6.39
CA PRO A 29 -10.77 16.57 5.64
C PRO A 29 -10.31 15.43 6.54
N ALA A 30 -10.78 14.23 6.25
CA ALA A 30 -10.29 13.05 6.95
C ALA A 30 -8.82 12.81 6.62
N GLN A 31 -8.01 12.62 7.66
CA GLN A 31 -6.59 12.29 7.56
C GLN A 31 -6.41 10.77 7.57
N VAL A 32 -5.62 10.25 6.64
CA VAL A 32 -5.35 8.82 6.51
C VAL A 32 -3.92 8.53 6.94
N TYR A 33 -3.76 7.62 7.88
CA TYR A 33 -2.50 7.26 8.48
C TYR A 33 -2.13 5.82 8.16
N ALA A 34 -0.84 5.57 7.88
CA ALA A 34 -0.26 4.23 7.78
C ALA A 34 -0.26 3.50 9.14
N ALA A 35 -0.02 2.21 9.13
CA ALA A 35 0.25 1.45 10.33
C ALA A 35 1.50 2.01 11.04
N PRO A 36 1.46 2.21 12.36
CA PRO A 36 2.65 2.57 13.11
C PRO A 36 3.66 1.42 13.08
N LEU A 37 4.95 1.75 12.91
CA LEU A 37 6.00 0.75 13.05
C LEU A 37 6.15 0.37 14.54
N GLU A 38 6.03 -0.91 14.82
CA GLU A 38 6.25 -1.48 16.14
C GLU A 38 7.69 -1.98 16.27
N LEU A 39 8.38 -1.55 17.32
CA LEU A 39 9.73 -1.95 17.66
C LEU A 39 9.70 -2.77 18.94
N TYR A 40 10.37 -3.91 18.94
CA TYR A 40 10.52 -4.80 20.13
C TYR A 40 11.82 -5.60 20.03
N ALA A 41 12.26 -6.17 21.13
CA ALA A 41 13.44 -7.01 21.13
C ALA A 41 13.22 -8.29 20.32
N GLY A 42 14.08 -8.56 19.34
CA GLY A 42 13.94 -9.68 18.39
C GLY A 42 13.30 -9.30 17.06
N GLU A 43 12.85 -8.04 16.87
CA GLU A 43 12.38 -7.58 15.58
C GLU A 43 13.50 -7.65 14.53
N PRO A 44 13.28 -8.33 13.37
CA PRO A 44 14.30 -8.48 12.33
C PRO A 44 14.45 -7.20 11.49
N LEU A 45 14.62 -6.06 12.17
CA LEU A 45 14.81 -4.74 11.58
C LEU A 45 16.23 -4.23 11.89
N PRO A 46 17.18 -4.31 10.95
CA PRO A 46 18.51 -3.76 11.13
C PRO A 46 18.50 -2.25 11.32
N LEU A 47 19.45 -1.69 12.10
CA LEU A 47 19.52 -0.25 12.37
C LEU A 47 19.54 0.63 11.10
N PRO A 48 20.18 0.26 9.96
CA PRO A 48 20.05 1.03 8.71
C PRO A 48 18.63 1.09 8.16
N ALA A 49 17.83 0.02 8.34
CA ALA A 49 16.43 0.02 7.94
C ALA A 49 15.57 0.86 8.90
N LEU A 50 15.86 0.81 10.21
CA LEU A 50 15.24 1.70 11.18
C LEU A 50 15.54 3.18 10.86
N GLU A 51 16.79 3.51 10.48
CA GLU A 51 17.14 4.88 10.06
C GLU A 51 16.30 5.34 8.86
N GLN A 52 16.06 4.47 7.88
CA GLN A 52 15.19 4.79 6.73
C GLN A 52 13.75 5.08 7.18
N GLU A 53 13.22 4.32 8.14
CA GLU A 53 11.88 4.59 8.70
C GLU A 53 11.85 5.92 9.47
N LEU A 54 12.87 6.21 10.25
CA LEU A 54 13.00 7.51 10.94
C LEU A 54 13.08 8.66 9.95
N GLN A 55 13.83 8.51 8.85
CA GLN A 55 13.90 9.50 7.78
C GLN A 55 12.54 9.68 7.08
N ARG A 56 11.78 8.60 6.89
CA ARG A 56 10.43 8.63 6.34
C ARG A 56 9.47 9.40 7.25
N LEU A 57 9.64 9.24 8.57
CA LEU A 57 8.93 10.03 9.58
C LEU A 57 9.55 11.42 9.80
N HIS A 58 10.53 11.81 8.96
CA HIS A 58 11.20 13.11 9.00
C HIS A 58 11.96 13.38 10.31
N TYR A 59 12.50 12.33 10.95
CA TYR A 59 13.45 12.52 12.02
C TYR A 59 14.78 13.05 11.47
N ARG A 60 15.40 13.97 12.19
CA ARG A 60 16.69 14.57 11.81
C ARG A 60 17.82 13.96 12.61
N ARG A 61 18.87 13.55 11.91
CA ARG A 61 20.09 13.12 12.57
C ARG A 61 20.80 14.33 13.19
N THR A 62 21.26 14.20 14.45
CA THR A 62 21.90 15.27 15.19
C THR A 62 22.91 14.70 16.20
N ASP A 63 23.88 15.50 16.60
CA ASP A 63 24.83 15.12 17.66
C ASP A 63 24.24 15.36 19.06
N ARG A 64 23.20 16.21 19.19
CA ARG A 64 22.54 16.52 20.45
C ARG A 64 21.02 16.36 20.31
N LEU A 65 20.43 15.57 21.21
CA LEU A 65 18.98 15.34 21.26
C LEU A 65 18.27 16.46 22.05
N GLU A 66 18.13 17.62 21.46
CA GLU A 66 17.55 18.79 22.12
C GLU A 66 16.05 18.99 21.86
N SER A 67 15.50 18.31 20.82
CA SER A 67 14.11 18.47 20.42
C SER A 67 13.49 17.15 19.94
N PRO A 68 12.19 16.93 20.13
CA PRO A 68 11.47 15.80 19.54
C PRO A 68 11.63 15.78 18.01
N GLY A 69 11.61 14.59 17.41
CA GLY A 69 11.84 14.42 15.97
C GLY A 69 13.33 14.42 15.58
N THR A 70 14.22 14.12 16.53
CA THR A 70 15.65 13.99 16.28
C THR A 70 16.16 12.62 16.74
N TYR A 71 17.26 12.17 16.12
CA TYR A 71 17.95 10.95 16.52
C TYR A 71 19.47 11.12 16.42
N ARG A 72 20.17 10.31 17.23
CA ARG A 72 21.63 10.19 17.19
C ARG A 72 22.00 8.73 16.98
N TRP A 73 22.84 8.46 16.01
CA TRP A 73 23.35 7.11 15.77
C TRP A 73 24.79 6.99 16.25
N SER A 74 25.04 6.06 17.15
CA SER A 74 26.35 5.80 17.76
C SER A 74 26.63 4.31 17.79
N GLY A 75 27.51 3.82 16.88
CA GLY A 75 27.87 2.40 16.82
C GLY A 75 26.67 1.47 16.60
N GLU A 76 26.34 0.66 17.59
CA GLU A 76 25.27 -0.34 17.55
C GLU A 76 23.97 0.15 18.18
N HIS A 77 23.80 1.45 18.42
CA HIS A 77 22.55 1.99 18.95
C HIS A 77 22.12 3.29 18.30
N ILE A 78 20.83 3.54 18.33
CA ILE A 78 20.19 4.78 17.93
C ILE A 78 19.43 5.34 19.13
N ASP A 79 19.80 6.56 19.56
CA ASP A 79 19.06 7.33 20.53
C ASP A 79 17.99 8.16 19.82
N LEU A 80 16.77 8.12 20.31
CA LEU A 80 15.59 8.76 19.72
C LEU A 80 15.00 9.79 20.69
N ALA A 81 14.76 11.01 20.21
CA ALA A 81 13.88 11.97 20.86
C ALA A 81 12.50 11.88 20.16
N LEU A 82 11.62 11.06 20.71
CA LEU A 82 10.32 10.77 20.12
C LEU A 82 9.37 11.96 20.23
N ARG A 83 8.61 12.17 19.15
CA ARG A 83 7.50 13.13 19.14
C ARG A 83 6.32 12.63 19.98
N PRO A 84 5.48 13.54 20.52
CA PRO A 84 4.18 13.13 20.99
C PRO A 84 3.38 12.53 19.82
N ALA A 85 2.70 11.44 20.06
CA ALA A 85 1.96 10.73 19.03
C ALA A 85 0.55 10.36 19.48
N ARG A 86 -0.37 10.33 18.51
CA ARG A 86 -1.75 9.87 18.72
C ARG A 86 -1.97 8.62 17.87
N PHE A 87 -2.40 7.56 18.51
CA PHE A 87 -2.77 6.29 17.89
C PHE A 87 -4.30 6.13 17.93
N ALA A 88 -4.80 5.04 17.40
CA ALA A 88 -6.22 4.76 17.45
C ALA A 88 -6.73 4.45 18.87
N ASP A 89 -5.87 3.93 19.73
CA ASP A 89 -6.15 3.37 21.05
C ASP A 89 -5.46 4.13 22.21
N GLU A 90 -4.43 4.94 21.90
CA GLU A 90 -3.67 5.66 22.93
C GLU A 90 -3.09 6.98 22.42
N THR A 91 -2.57 7.76 23.37
CA THR A 91 -1.71 8.92 23.11
C THR A 91 -0.40 8.74 23.85
N ARG A 92 0.72 9.05 23.23
CA ARG A 92 2.06 8.99 23.82
C ARG A 92 2.65 10.39 23.91
N ALA A 93 3.21 10.73 25.05
CA ALA A 93 3.98 11.96 25.24
C ALA A 93 5.36 11.85 24.55
N ALA A 94 6.03 13.01 24.36
CA ALA A 94 7.41 13.03 23.95
C ALA A 94 8.30 12.33 24.98
N GLN A 95 9.26 11.51 24.52
CA GLN A 95 10.18 10.80 25.40
C GLN A 95 11.49 10.48 24.69
N LEU A 96 12.54 10.23 25.49
CA LEU A 96 13.82 9.74 25.00
C LEU A 96 13.89 8.22 25.12
N LEU A 97 14.45 7.58 24.10
CA LEU A 97 14.56 6.13 24.03
C LEU A 97 15.84 5.74 23.29
N THR A 98 16.48 4.65 23.74
CA THR A 98 17.65 4.06 23.09
C THR A 98 17.25 2.71 22.49
N VAL A 99 17.51 2.55 21.20
CA VAL A 99 17.33 1.29 20.44
C VAL A 99 18.70 0.68 20.22
N ASN A 100 18.97 -0.49 20.80
CA ASN A 100 20.17 -1.25 20.54
C ASN A 100 19.90 -2.27 19.43
N GLY A 101 20.79 -2.34 18.44
CA GLY A 101 20.68 -3.25 17.32
C GLY A 101 21.89 -4.15 17.17
N GLY A 102 21.71 -5.20 16.37
CA GLY A 102 22.75 -6.14 15.97
C GLY A 102 22.60 -6.56 14.51
N ALA A 103 23.41 -7.51 14.08
CA ALA A 103 23.38 -8.00 12.69
C ALA A 103 22.02 -8.61 12.29
N GLY A 104 21.26 -9.15 13.25
CA GLY A 104 19.96 -9.80 13.01
C GLY A 104 18.74 -8.92 13.28
N GLY A 105 18.91 -7.69 13.74
CA GLY A 105 17.80 -6.79 14.07
C GLY A 105 17.92 -6.10 15.41
N ILE A 106 16.78 -5.75 16.03
CA ILE A 106 16.71 -5.02 17.31
C ILE A 106 16.98 -5.99 18.47
N LEU A 107 17.94 -5.63 19.33
CA LEU A 107 18.31 -6.43 20.52
C LEU A 107 17.56 -6.00 21.77
N SER A 108 17.41 -4.70 22.00
CA SER A 108 16.70 -4.15 23.16
C SER A 108 16.25 -2.70 22.93
N LEU A 109 15.24 -2.31 23.68
CA LEU A 109 14.74 -0.94 23.75
C LEU A 109 14.83 -0.50 25.21
N ARG A 110 15.35 0.71 25.46
CA ARG A 110 15.50 1.29 26.82
C ARG A 110 15.03 2.72 26.88
N ASP A 111 14.33 3.05 27.95
CA ASP A 111 13.96 4.42 28.25
C ASP A 111 15.15 5.24 28.80
N SER A 112 14.93 6.53 29.04
CA SER A 112 15.96 7.45 29.60
C SER A 112 16.41 7.08 31.01
N GLY A 113 15.65 6.26 31.73
CA GLY A 113 15.99 5.71 33.06
C GLY A 113 16.75 4.39 32.98
N GLY A 114 16.94 3.81 31.78
CA GLY A 114 17.58 2.53 31.56
C GLY A 114 16.67 1.31 31.72
N ALA A 115 15.35 1.53 31.93
CA ALA A 115 14.39 0.44 32.02
C ALA A 115 14.08 -0.13 30.63
N ASP A 116 13.86 -1.45 30.53
CA ASP A 116 13.50 -2.10 29.29
C ASP A 116 12.07 -1.73 28.87
N VAL A 117 11.91 -1.39 27.59
CA VAL A 117 10.62 -1.09 26.95
C VAL A 117 10.22 -2.31 26.12
N PRO A 118 9.12 -3.02 26.47
CA PRO A 118 8.74 -4.25 25.77
C PRO A 118 8.39 -4.01 24.30
N VAL A 119 7.60 -2.98 24.03
CA VAL A 119 7.15 -2.59 22.67
C VAL A 119 7.09 -1.07 22.60
N LEU A 120 7.57 -0.53 21.49
CA LEU A 120 7.44 0.87 21.14
C LEU A 120 6.75 0.99 19.79
N ARG A 121 5.71 1.79 19.69
CA ARG A 121 5.13 2.21 18.39
C ARG A 121 5.68 3.57 18.00
N LEU A 122 6.28 3.70 16.81
CA LEU A 122 6.58 5.01 16.23
C LEU A 122 5.27 5.69 15.80
N GLU A 123 5.31 7.02 15.67
CA GLU A 123 4.11 7.74 15.20
C GLU A 123 3.67 7.26 13.80
N PRO A 124 2.35 7.15 13.55
CA PRO A 124 1.85 6.71 12.26
C PRO A 124 2.09 7.80 11.20
N LEU A 125 2.61 7.39 10.04
CA LEU A 125 2.86 8.28 8.90
C LEU A 125 1.53 8.77 8.31
N LEU A 126 1.37 10.08 8.12
CA LEU A 126 0.25 10.64 7.34
C LEU A 126 0.49 10.31 5.85
N ILE A 127 -0.40 9.53 5.25
CA ILE A 127 -0.29 9.06 3.87
C ILE A 127 -1.23 9.76 2.90
N GLY A 128 -2.15 10.54 3.39
CA GLY A 128 -3.08 11.32 2.57
C GLY A 128 -4.24 11.88 3.36
N SER A 129 -5.10 12.60 2.64
CA SER A 129 -6.35 13.13 3.17
C SER A 129 -7.47 12.87 2.18
N ILE A 130 -8.71 12.74 2.66
CA ILE A 130 -9.89 12.54 1.79
C ILE A 130 -10.57 13.88 1.62
N PHE A 131 -10.54 14.41 0.39
CA PHE A 131 -11.13 15.71 0.02
C PHE A 131 -12.42 15.56 -0.79
N PRO A 132 -13.25 16.62 -0.83
CA PRO A 132 -14.32 16.74 -1.85
C PRO A 132 -13.76 16.69 -3.28
N ILE A 133 -14.57 16.31 -4.22
CA ILE A 133 -14.39 15.88 -5.63
C ILE A 133 -13.41 16.71 -6.52
N HIS A 134 -12.77 17.77 -6.06
CA HIS A 134 -12.05 18.71 -6.93
C HIS A 134 -10.51 18.63 -6.91
N GLY A 135 -9.89 17.51 -6.51
CA GLY A 135 -8.44 17.28 -6.74
C GLY A 135 -7.48 18.23 -6.00
N GLU A 136 -7.96 18.98 -5.01
CA GLU A 136 -7.15 19.91 -4.22
C GLU A 136 -6.71 19.22 -2.93
N ASP A 137 -5.43 18.91 -2.82
CA ASP A 137 -4.83 18.34 -1.61
C ASP A 137 -4.41 19.44 -0.64
N ARG A 138 -4.69 19.24 0.67
CA ARG A 138 -4.32 20.18 1.75
C ARG A 138 -3.96 19.43 3.02
N ILE A 139 -3.02 19.96 3.77
CA ILE A 139 -2.84 19.63 5.19
C ILE A 139 -3.35 20.83 5.97
N VAL A 140 -4.56 20.71 6.54
CA VAL A 140 -5.15 21.80 7.30
C VAL A 140 -4.48 21.88 8.66
N LEU A 141 -3.96 23.07 8.99
CA LEU A 141 -3.28 23.38 10.22
C LEU A 141 -4.18 24.17 11.14
N THR A 142 -4.20 23.79 12.40
CA THR A 142 -4.76 24.64 13.47
C THR A 142 -3.80 25.79 13.79
N PRO A 143 -4.28 26.90 14.37
CA PRO A 143 -3.41 28.00 14.76
C PRO A 143 -2.23 27.60 15.67
N ALA A 144 -2.40 26.57 16.49
CA ALA A 144 -1.37 26.04 17.39
C ALA A 144 -0.22 25.30 16.66
N GLU A 145 -0.48 24.80 15.45
CA GLU A 145 0.48 24.08 14.62
C GLU A 145 1.28 25.02 13.70
N VAL A 146 0.91 26.29 13.65
CA VAL A 146 1.58 27.32 12.81
C VAL A 146 2.70 27.99 13.60
N PRO A 147 3.96 27.93 13.14
CA PRO A 147 5.06 28.65 13.80
C PRO A 147 4.78 30.18 13.85
N PRO A 148 4.95 30.84 14.97
CA PRO A 148 4.65 32.30 15.11
C PRO A 148 5.37 33.17 14.10
N LEU A 149 6.54 32.75 13.63
CA LEU A 149 7.33 33.46 12.62
C LEU A 149 6.60 33.53 11.25
N LEU A 150 5.83 32.54 10.86
CA LEU A 150 5.20 32.51 9.53
C LEU A 150 4.15 33.61 9.33
N PRO A 151 3.13 33.77 10.20
CA PRO A 151 2.19 34.89 10.09
C PRO A 151 2.89 36.25 10.13
N ALA A 152 3.92 36.42 10.99
CA ALA A 152 4.69 37.65 11.08
C ALA A 152 5.46 37.92 9.77
N ALA A 153 6.08 36.90 9.18
CA ALA A 153 6.79 37.03 7.91
C ALA A 153 5.85 37.34 6.73
N LEU A 154 4.68 36.74 6.68
CA LEU A 154 3.66 37.03 5.65
C LEU A 154 3.20 38.52 5.74
N LYS A 155 2.89 38.99 6.94
CA LYS A 155 2.56 40.41 7.16
C LYS A 155 3.70 41.32 6.73
N ALA A 156 4.92 41.02 7.14
CA ALA A 156 6.09 41.84 6.84
C ALA A 156 6.35 41.97 5.33
N VAL A 157 6.20 40.90 4.58
CA VAL A 157 6.58 40.81 3.16
C VAL A 157 5.44 41.16 2.21
N GLU A 158 4.23 40.65 2.48
CA GLU A 158 3.09 40.74 1.59
C GLU A 158 2.14 41.89 1.94
N ASP A 159 1.92 42.15 3.25
CA ASP A 159 0.89 43.08 3.67
C ASP A 159 1.20 43.70 5.06
N ARG A 160 2.07 44.72 5.11
CA ARG A 160 2.50 45.35 6.36
C ARG A 160 1.38 46.00 7.19
N LYS A 161 0.27 46.33 6.55
CA LYS A 161 -0.87 46.97 7.17
C LYS A 161 -2.04 46.00 7.41
N PHE A 162 -1.80 44.70 7.32
CA PHE A 162 -2.84 43.67 7.45
C PHE A 162 -3.73 43.88 8.67
N ASP A 163 -3.15 44.19 9.82
CA ASP A 163 -3.89 44.36 11.07
C ASP A 163 -4.67 45.68 11.16
N SER A 164 -4.43 46.66 10.24
CA SER A 164 -4.98 48.03 10.33
C SER A 164 -5.93 48.42 9.21
N HIS A 165 -5.85 47.77 8.04
CA HIS A 165 -6.80 48.06 6.95
C HIS A 165 -8.07 47.17 7.02
N HIS A 166 -9.12 47.55 6.33
CA HIS A 166 -10.39 46.82 6.24
C HIS A 166 -10.50 46.06 4.88
N GLY A 167 -9.75 44.99 4.76
CA GLY A 167 -9.73 44.11 3.58
C GLY A 167 -8.94 44.63 2.38
N VAL A 168 -8.85 45.92 2.17
CA VAL A 168 -8.11 46.61 1.10
C VAL A 168 -7.25 47.75 1.65
N ASP A 169 -6.09 48.03 1.02
CA ASP A 169 -5.27 49.27 1.27
C ASP A 169 -5.32 50.16 0.03
N PRO A 170 -6.23 51.17 -0.03
CA PRO A 170 -6.37 52.04 -1.18
C PRO A 170 -5.09 52.84 -1.48
N LEU A 171 -4.34 53.21 -0.47
CA LEU A 171 -3.08 53.96 -0.63
C LEU A 171 -1.99 53.11 -1.26
N ALA A 172 -1.89 51.85 -0.85
CA ALA A 172 -0.96 50.92 -1.46
C ALA A 172 -1.34 50.60 -2.91
N MET A 173 -2.64 50.46 -3.22
CA MET A 173 -3.14 50.26 -4.58
C MET A 173 -2.81 51.46 -5.48
N LEU A 174 -3.05 52.69 -5.04
CA LEU A 174 -2.72 53.93 -5.80
C LEU A 174 -1.21 54.04 -6.03
N ARG A 175 -0.38 53.80 -4.99
CA ARG A 175 1.07 53.80 -5.09
C ARG A 175 1.57 52.78 -6.11
N ALA A 176 1.08 51.53 -6.03
CA ALA A 176 1.43 50.46 -6.97
C ALA A 176 1.01 50.80 -8.41
N ALA A 177 -0.18 51.36 -8.59
CA ALA A 177 -0.65 51.82 -9.92
C ALA A 177 0.28 52.90 -10.50
N TRP A 178 0.68 53.90 -9.68
CA TRP A 178 1.59 54.95 -10.11
C TRP A 178 2.98 54.43 -10.47
N VAL A 179 3.55 53.54 -9.66
CA VAL A 179 4.88 52.90 -9.90
C VAL A 179 4.84 52.11 -11.18
N ASN A 180 3.81 51.25 -11.39
CA ASN A 180 3.67 50.41 -12.57
C ASN A 180 3.45 51.19 -13.87
N VAL A 181 2.67 52.26 -13.82
CA VAL A 181 2.49 53.19 -14.97
C VAL A 181 3.82 53.88 -15.31
N ARG A 182 4.59 54.32 -14.31
CA ARG A 182 5.88 54.98 -14.55
C ARG A 182 6.94 54.01 -15.08
N ALA A 183 6.93 52.75 -14.63
CA ALA A 183 7.87 51.70 -15.04
C ALA A 183 7.51 51.05 -16.38
N GLY A 184 6.28 51.24 -16.88
CA GLY A 184 5.78 50.57 -18.07
C GLY A 184 5.59 49.05 -17.92
N GLN A 185 5.78 48.52 -16.71
CA GLN A 185 5.65 47.11 -16.37
C GLN A 185 5.18 46.96 -14.92
N ILE A 186 4.72 45.73 -14.56
CA ILE A 186 4.28 45.45 -13.18
C ILE A 186 5.48 45.23 -12.27
N GLU A 187 5.93 46.28 -11.60
CA GLU A 187 7.03 46.19 -10.62
C GLU A 187 6.53 46.02 -9.18
N GLN A 188 5.38 46.63 -8.83
CA GLN A 188 4.84 46.60 -7.47
C GLN A 188 3.44 46.01 -7.42
N GLY A 189 3.23 45.05 -6.49
CA GLY A 189 1.90 44.52 -6.14
C GLY A 189 1.24 45.42 -5.06
N GLY A 190 -0.06 45.71 -5.23
CA GLY A 190 -0.83 46.49 -4.27
C GLY A 190 -2.03 45.71 -3.70
N SER A 191 -2.04 44.37 -3.79
CA SER A 191 -3.12 43.54 -3.24
C SER A 191 -2.81 43.08 -1.85
N THR A 192 -3.78 43.18 -0.93
CA THR A 192 -3.68 42.72 0.45
C THR A 192 -3.76 41.21 0.55
N LEU A 193 -3.36 40.63 1.72
CA LEU A 193 -3.54 39.18 2.02
C LEU A 193 -5.01 38.78 1.94
N THR A 194 -5.95 39.65 2.38
CA THR A 194 -7.39 39.40 2.28
C THR A 194 -7.85 39.33 0.83
N GLN A 195 -7.33 40.19 -0.06
CA GLN A 195 -7.61 40.14 -1.48
C GLN A 195 -7.05 38.90 -2.15
N GLN A 196 -5.84 38.47 -1.76
CA GLN A 196 -5.24 37.22 -2.24
C GLN A 196 -6.07 36.01 -1.82
N LEU A 197 -6.56 35.99 -0.57
CA LEU A 197 -7.45 34.98 -0.04
C LEU A 197 -8.75 34.88 -0.85
N VAL A 198 -9.42 36.03 -1.09
CA VAL A 198 -10.62 36.07 -1.92
C VAL A 198 -10.37 35.55 -3.32
N ARG A 199 -9.25 35.89 -3.91
CA ARG A 199 -8.87 35.40 -5.24
C ARG A 199 -8.72 33.89 -5.26
N SER A 200 -8.11 33.29 -4.24
CA SER A 200 -7.91 31.86 -4.13
C SER A 200 -9.25 31.12 -3.91
N TYR A 201 -10.11 31.65 -3.05
CA TYR A 201 -11.36 31.00 -2.64
C TYR A 201 -12.51 31.10 -3.65
N PHE A 202 -12.66 32.28 -4.31
CA PHE A 202 -13.92 32.64 -4.98
C PHE A 202 -13.79 33.00 -6.44
N LEU A 203 -12.56 33.24 -6.94
CA LEU A 203 -12.38 33.85 -8.26
C LEU A 203 -11.52 32.99 -9.18
N SER A 204 -11.81 33.06 -10.47
CA SER A 204 -10.99 32.39 -11.49
C SER A 204 -9.67 33.14 -11.74
N SER A 205 -8.70 32.44 -12.34
CA SER A 205 -7.36 33.00 -12.68
C SER A 205 -7.36 34.08 -13.74
N ARG A 206 -8.51 34.36 -14.47
CA ARG A 206 -8.60 35.38 -15.51
C ARG A 206 -8.40 36.77 -14.92
N GLN A 207 -7.49 37.57 -15.51
CA GLN A 207 -7.19 38.94 -15.07
C GLN A 207 -8.08 39.93 -15.81
N THR A 208 -9.18 40.40 -15.18
CA THR A 208 -10.10 41.43 -15.70
C THR A 208 -10.35 42.49 -14.65
N LEU A 209 -10.65 43.73 -15.08
CA LEU A 209 -10.99 44.82 -14.14
C LEU A 209 -12.26 44.51 -13.34
N SER A 210 -13.26 43.89 -13.94
CA SER A 210 -14.48 43.48 -13.24
C SER A 210 -14.19 42.45 -12.13
N ARG A 211 -13.25 41.50 -12.37
CA ARG A 211 -12.81 40.56 -11.36
C ARG A 211 -12.07 41.29 -10.20
N LYS A 212 -11.23 42.28 -10.51
CA LYS A 212 -10.50 43.04 -9.50
C LYS A 212 -11.44 43.88 -8.62
N LEU A 213 -12.52 44.40 -9.19
CA LEU A 213 -13.55 45.09 -8.41
C LEU A 213 -14.30 44.12 -7.49
N ARG A 214 -14.69 42.94 -7.99
CA ARG A 214 -15.30 41.89 -7.17
C ARG A 214 -14.37 41.47 -6.00
N GLU A 215 -13.08 41.24 -6.29
CA GLU A 215 -12.07 40.90 -5.33
C GLU A 215 -12.00 41.94 -4.18
N ALA A 216 -12.00 43.23 -4.51
CA ALA A 216 -11.96 44.30 -3.53
C ALA A 216 -13.23 44.36 -2.66
N VAL A 217 -14.43 44.26 -3.25
CA VAL A 217 -15.71 44.25 -2.52
C VAL A 217 -15.79 43.04 -1.59
N MET A 218 -15.48 41.86 -2.12
CA MET A 218 -15.48 40.62 -1.33
C MET A 218 -14.44 40.63 -0.21
N ALA A 219 -13.26 41.26 -0.42
CA ALA A 219 -12.24 41.40 0.62
C ALA A 219 -12.68 42.29 1.77
N VAL A 220 -13.39 43.38 1.49
CA VAL A 220 -14.01 44.26 2.50
C VAL A 220 -15.10 43.49 3.27
N ALA A 221 -15.95 42.74 2.57
CA ALA A 221 -16.98 41.93 3.20
C ALA A 221 -16.37 40.87 4.14
N LEU A 222 -15.35 40.13 3.72
CA LEU A 222 -14.66 39.17 4.59
C LEU A 222 -14.08 39.82 5.83
N ASP A 223 -13.43 40.95 5.68
CA ASP A 223 -12.78 41.67 6.80
C ASP A 223 -13.79 42.25 7.79
N ALA A 224 -15.02 42.55 7.32
CA ALA A 224 -16.10 43.01 8.17
C ALA A 224 -16.73 41.89 9.04
N HIS A 225 -16.74 40.66 8.54
CA HIS A 225 -17.40 39.53 9.22
C HIS A 225 -16.45 38.63 10.01
N PHE A 226 -15.15 38.59 9.69
CA PHE A 226 -14.19 37.65 10.27
C PHE A 226 -12.98 38.35 10.89
N SER A 227 -12.45 37.78 11.98
CA SER A 227 -11.26 38.34 12.64
C SER A 227 -10.00 38.22 11.77
N LYS A 228 -9.04 39.11 11.98
CA LYS A 228 -7.72 39.06 11.31
C LYS A 228 -7.00 37.74 11.55
N ALA A 229 -7.17 37.13 12.72
CA ALA A 229 -6.62 35.82 13.03
C ALA A 229 -7.27 34.71 12.20
N ASP A 230 -8.57 34.77 12.01
CA ASP A 230 -9.30 33.80 11.17
C ASP A 230 -8.89 33.92 9.70
N LEU A 231 -8.81 35.17 9.19
CA LEU A 231 -8.38 35.43 7.80
C LEU A 231 -6.95 34.96 7.55
N MET A 232 -6.04 35.19 8.51
CA MET A 232 -4.65 34.70 8.42
C MET A 232 -4.58 33.18 8.44
N ASN A 233 -5.32 32.53 9.34
CA ASN A 233 -5.37 31.06 9.39
C ASN A 233 -5.94 30.47 8.10
N ALA A 234 -7.01 31.05 7.56
CA ALA A 234 -7.56 30.65 6.28
C ALA A 234 -6.55 30.83 5.13
N TYR A 235 -5.83 31.95 5.11
CA TYR A 235 -4.79 32.24 4.13
C TYR A 235 -3.67 31.18 4.16
N ILE A 236 -3.18 30.84 5.35
CA ILE A 236 -2.12 29.84 5.55
C ILE A 236 -2.54 28.46 5.04
N ASN A 237 -3.82 28.13 5.15
CA ASN A 237 -4.34 26.84 4.72
C ASN A 237 -4.77 26.79 3.25
N GLU A 238 -4.95 27.93 2.57
CA GLU A 238 -5.59 27.97 1.25
C GLU A 238 -4.68 28.39 0.11
N ILE A 239 -3.67 29.22 0.36
CA ILE A 239 -2.91 29.83 -0.73
C ILE A 239 -2.21 28.78 -1.60
N PHE A 240 -2.28 28.95 -2.92
CA PHE A 240 -1.57 28.11 -3.90
C PHE A 240 -0.06 28.38 -3.80
N LEU A 241 0.74 27.31 -3.65
CA LEU A 241 2.19 27.37 -3.43
C LEU A 241 3.01 26.51 -4.40
N GLY A 242 2.37 25.75 -5.30
CA GLY A 242 3.11 24.94 -6.26
C GLY A 242 2.24 23.96 -7.03
N GLN A 243 2.86 23.20 -7.91
CA GLN A 243 2.23 22.19 -8.75
C GLN A 243 3.10 20.93 -8.81
N ASP A 244 2.49 19.77 -8.62
CA ASP A 244 3.11 18.45 -8.75
C ASP A 244 2.32 17.65 -9.79
N GLY A 245 2.81 17.60 -11.04
CA GLY A 245 2.04 17.06 -12.15
C GLY A 245 0.70 17.79 -12.30
N ASP A 246 -0.41 17.06 -12.21
CA ASP A 246 -1.77 17.64 -12.27
C ASP A 246 -2.30 18.05 -10.88
N ARG A 247 -1.52 17.83 -9.81
CA ARG A 247 -1.89 18.11 -8.44
C ARG A 247 -1.46 19.51 -8.01
N ALA A 248 -2.38 20.36 -7.61
CA ALA A 248 -2.10 21.70 -7.07
C ALA A 248 -1.74 21.60 -5.58
N ILE A 249 -0.67 22.30 -5.17
CA ILE A 249 -0.19 22.37 -3.77
C ILE A 249 -0.80 23.60 -3.11
N HIS A 250 -1.75 23.38 -2.24
CA HIS A 250 -2.44 24.44 -1.49
C HIS A 250 -2.08 24.40 0.00
N GLY A 251 -1.91 25.57 0.59
CA GLY A 251 -1.58 25.77 2.01
C GLY A 251 -0.13 25.46 2.38
N PHE A 252 0.32 26.12 3.46
CA PHE A 252 1.70 25.99 3.93
C PHE A 252 2.01 24.63 4.53
N GLY A 253 1.01 23.94 5.09
CA GLY A 253 1.18 22.59 5.63
C GLY A 253 1.59 21.60 4.55
N LEU A 254 0.86 21.54 3.44
CA LEU A 254 1.20 20.68 2.31
C LEU A 254 2.47 21.15 1.60
N ALA A 255 2.66 22.47 1.43
CA ALA A 255 3.87 23.00 0.80
C ALA A 255 5.14 22.68 1.62
N SER A 256 5.06 22.67 2.95
CA SER A 256 6.16 22.23 3.82
C SER A 256 6.53 20.78 3.56
N GLN A 257 5.55 19.89 3.51
CA GLN A 257 5.76 18.50 3.17
C GLN A 257 6.29 18.34 1.74
N PHE A 258 5.69 19.05 0.79
CA PHE A 258 6.07 18.96 -0.63
C PHE A 258 7.50 19.40 -0.88
N TYR A 259 7.94 20.55 -0.37
CA TYR A 259 9.26 21.07 -0.65
C TYR A 259 10.35 20.53 0.28
N PHE A 260 10.04 20.29 1.55
CA PHE A 260 11.05 19.97 2.57
C PHE A 260 10.86 18.60 3.24
N GLY A 261 9.71 17.97 3.03
CA GLY A 261 9.44 16.69 3.65
C GLY A 261 9.25 16.72 5.16
N LYS A 262 8.84 17.85 5.74
CA LYS A 262 8.70 18.01 7.19
C LYS A 262 7.42 18.75 7.56
N PRO A 263 6.91 18.54 8.80
CA PRO A 263 5.86 19.37 9.35
C PRO A 263 6.25 20.87 9.37
N LEU A 264 5.27 21.75 9.17
CA LEU A 264 5.51 23.20 9.13
C LEU A 264 6.18 23.73 10.41
N ALA A 265 5.84 23.16 11.56
CA ALA A 265 6.41 23.54 12.86
C ALA A 265 7.92 23.25 12.99
N GLU A 266 8.48 22.39 12.13
CA GLU A 266 9.90 22.01 12.14
C GLU A 266 10.75 22.77 11.13
N LEU A 267 10.14 23.68 10.37
CA LEU A 267 10.88 24.49 9.41
C LEU A 267 11.82 25.49 10.10
N ASP A 268 13.03 25.57 9.59
CA ASP A 268 13.97 26.58 10.01
C ASP A 268 13.70 27.94 9.33
N LEU A 269 14.43 29.00 9.78
CA LEU A 269 14.27 30.34 9.26
C LEU A 269 14.45 30.44 7.74
N SER A 270 15.41 29.70 7.17
CA SER A 270 15.66 29.68 5.72
C SER A 270 14.49 29.09 4.94
N GLU A 271 13.90 28.03 5.46
CA GLU A 271 12.80 27.29 4.85
C GLU A 271 11.47 28.07 4.95
N VAL A 272 11.18 28.66 6.12
CA VAL A 272 10.03 29.57 6.28
C VAL A 272 10.14 30.75 5.30
N ALA A 273 11.33 31.38 5.21
CA ALA A 273 11.56 32.49 4.30
C ALA A 273 11.38 32.04 2.81
N LEU A 274 11.75 30.81 2.45
CA LEU A 274 11.54 30.29 1.10
C LEU A 274 10.07 30.11 0.80
N LEU A 275 9.26 29.52 1.69
CA LEU A 275 7.81 29.39 1.49
C LEU A 275 7.14 30.76 1.33
N VAL A 276 7.50 31.75 2.14
CA VAL A 276 6.99 33.13 2.00
C VAL A 276 7.44 33.73 0.66
N ALA A 277 8.65 33.45 0.20
CA ALA A 277 9.15 33.92 -1.10
C ALA A 277 8.34 33.37 -2.29
N ILE A 278 7.93 32.13 -2.23
CA ILE A 278 7.16 31.43 -3.28
C ILE A 278 5.75 32.03 -3.46
N VAL A 279 5.13 32.55 -2.41
CA VAL A 279 3.77 33.13 -2.45
C VAL A 279 3.59 34.11 -3.58
N ARG A 280 4.59 34.95 -3.86
CA ARG A 280 4.52 35.99 -4.90
C ARG A 280 4.30 35.45 -6.32
N GLY A 281 4.75 34.23 -6.58
CA GLY A 281 4.61 33.56 -7.87
C GLY A 281 5.11 32.13 -7.84
N PRO A 282 4.25 31.18 -7.42
CA PRO A 282 4.67 29.81 -7.15
C PRO A 282 5.35 29.12 -8.34
N SER A 283 4.85 29.30 -9.54
CA SER A 283 5.47 28.71 -10.75
C SER A 283 6.77 29.42 -11.16
N TYR A 284 6.87 30.74 -10.91
CA TYR A 284 8.05 31.53 -11.27
C TYR A 284 9.23 31.35 -10.31
N TYR A 285 8.91 31.19 -9.02
CA TYR A 285 9.88 30.98 -7.94
C TYR A 285 9.93 29.52 -7.46
N ASP A 286 9.46 28.57 -8.28
CA ASP A 286 9.56 27.14 -7.93
C ASP A 286 11.01 26.75 -7.66
N PRO A 287 11.36 26.33 -6.44
CA PRO A 287 12.76 26.13 -6.06
C PRO A 287 13.39 24.87 -6.70
N ARG A 288 12.58 23.97 -7.27
CA ARG A 288 13.04 22.80 -8.02
C ARG A 288 13.33 23.14 -9.48
N ARG A 289 12.49 23.97 -10.08
CA ARG A 289 12.61 24.37 -11.50
C ARG A 289 13.51 25.58 -11.69
N HIS A 290 13.50 26.53 -10.72
CA HIS A 290 14.19 27.82 -10.79
C HIS A 290 14.95 28.13 -9.48
N PRO A 291 15.93 27.30 -9.07
CA PRO A 291 16.57 27.39 -7.76
C PRO A 291 17.25 28.75 -7.50
N ASP A 292 17.84 29.35 -8.50
CA ASP A 292 18.54 30.64 -8.34
C ASP A 292 17.57 31.79 -8.08
N ARG A 293 16.46 31.87 -8.83
CA ARG A 293 15.39 32.86 -8.58
C ARG A 293 14.77 32.68 -7.20
N ALA A 294 14.54 31.43 -6.81
CA ALA A 294 14.02 31.11 -5.48
C ALA A 294 14.98 31.54 -4.37
N ARG A 295 16.30 31.31 -4.55
CA ARG A 295 17.34 31.71 -3.61
C ARG A 295 17.41 33.23 -3.47
N GLU A 296 17.44 33.95 -4.56
CA GLU A 296 17.45 35.43 -4.56
C GLU A 296 16.22 35.96 -3.85
N ARG A 297 15.03 35.47 -4.17
CA ARG A 297 13.80 35.93 -3.53
C ARG A 297 13.74 35.56 -2.06
N ARG A 298 14.19 34.36 -1.63
CA ARG A 298 14.33 33.97 -0.22
C ARG A 298 15.24 34.95 0.51
N ASN A 299 16.38 35.32 -0.06
CA ASN A 299 17.34 36.22 0.57
C ASN A 299 16.79 37.64 0.71
N LEU A 300 15.95 38.11 -0.23
CA LEU A 300 15.20 39.35 -0.08
C LEU A 300 14.21 39.29 1.10
N VAL A 301 13.49 38.17 1.25
CA VAL A 301 12.60 37.96 2.40
C VAL A 301 13.39 38.00 3.71
N LEU A 302 14.49 37.27 3.81
CA LEU A 302 15.35 37.27 4.99
C LEU A 302 15.86 38.67 5.35
N LYS A 303 16.28 39.46 4.35
CA LYS A 303 16.68 40.85 4.54
C LYS A 303 15.54 41.71 5.07
N GLU A 304 14.35 41.56 4.54
CA GLU A 304 13.14 42.26 4.98
C GLU A 304 12.77 41.94 6.44
N LEU A 305 12.85 40.66 6.83
CA LEU A 305 12.59 40.22 8.21
C LEU A 305 13.60 40.82 9.19
N ALA A 306 14.87 40.93 8.78
CA ALA A 306 15.91 41.57 9.60
C ALA A 306 15.70 43.08 9.70
N GLN A 307 15.33 43.78 8.63
CA GLN A 307 15.01 45.20 8.63
C GLN A 307 13.84 45.55 9.55
N GLN A 308 12.83 44.66 9.59
CA GLN A 308 11.69 44.83 10.49
C GLN A 308 11.94 44.30 11.92
N ARG A 309 13.14 43.84 12.23
CA ARG A 309 13.58 43.32 13.54
C ARG A 309 12.79 42.07 13.99
N LEU A 310 12.21 41.31 13.06
CA LEU A 310 11.55 40.03 13.34
C LEU A 310 12.60 38.95 13.62
N VAL A 311 13.78 39.08 13.02
CA VAL A 311 14.93 38.21 13.27
C VAL A 311 16.20 39.07 13.37
N SER A 312 17.26 38.52 13.98
CA SER A 312 18.55 39.25 14.03
C SER A 312 19.22 39.26 12.65
N ALA A 313 20.01 40.30 12.37
CA ALA A 313 20.79 40.38 11.12
C ALA A 313 21.77 39.18 10.98
N ALA A 314 22.34 38.71 12.08
CA ALA A 314 23.21 37.55 12.12
C ALA A 314 22.46 36.27 11.74
N ALA A 315 21.24 36.03 12.28
CA ALA A 315 20.41 34.88 11.95
C ALA A 315 19.96 34.90 10.48
N ALA A 316 19.56 36.09 9.98
CA ALA A 316 19.20 36.27 8.56
C ALA A 316 20.40 35.97 7.62
N GLY A 317 21.61 36.46 7.98
CA GLY A 317 22.83 36.18 7.23
C GLY A 317 23.19 34.68 7.21
N ALA A 318 23.12 34.03 8.37
CA ALA A 318 23.35 32.60 8.49
C ALA A 318 22.34 31.78 7.67
N ALA A 319 21.04 32.15 7.70
CA ALA A 319 19.98 31.50 6.92
C ALA A 319 20.17 31.71 5.41
N ALA A 320 20.63 32.90 4.98
CA ALA A 320 20.90 33.20 3.56
C ALA A 320 22.08 32.40 3.00
N ALA A 321 23.03 32.01 3.81
CA ALA A 321 24.16 31.18 3.41
C ALA A 321 23.81 29.71 3.24
N ARG A 322 22.66 29.25 3.79
CA ARG A 322 22.21 27.85 3.65
C ARG A 322 21.72 27.55 2.25
N PRO A 323 21.89 26.28 1.79
CA PRO A 323 21.21 25.81 0.58
C PRO A 323 19.69 25.93 0.73
N LEU A 324 18.93 25.80 -0.37
CA LEU A 324 17.46 25.88 -0.32
C LEU A 324 16.82 24.75 0.51
N GLY A 325 17.50 23.63 0.67
CA GLY A 325 17.02 22.50 1.46
C GLY A 325 15.85 21.72 0.84
N VAL A 326 15.56 21.95 -0.44
CA VAL A 326 14.43 21.31 -1.13
C VAL A 326 14.75 19.85 -1.44
N THR A 327 13.83 18.96 -1.14
CA THR A 327 13.95 17.54 -1.48
C THR A 327 13.71 17.31 -2.99
N SER A 328 14.44 16.38 -3.58
CA SER A 328 14.28 16.01 -5.00
C SER A 328 13.00 15.20 -5.29
N ARG A 329 12.42 14.60 -4.26
CA ARG A 329 11.11 13.92 -4.31
C ARG A 329 10.14 14.61 -3.35
N PRO A 330 8.84 14.68 -3.69
CA PRO A 330 7.83 15.05 -2.70
C PRO A 330 7.94 14.06 -1.53
N ALA A 331 8.28 14.56 -0.37
CA ALA A 331 8.20 13.77 0.84
C ALA A 331 6.75 13.81 1.35
N GLY A 332 5.93 13.08 0.70
CA GLY A 332 4.63 12.65 1.14
C GLY A 332 4.47 11.30 0.47
N ALA A 333 4.43 10.27 1.27
CA ALA A 333 4.10 8.95 0.79
C ALA A 333 2.69 9.02 0.20
N TYR A 334 2.62 9.29 -1.10
CA TYR A 334 1.35 9.32 -1.85
C TYR A 334 1.16 7.95 -2.47
N TYR A 335 0.23 7.19 -1.92
CA TYR A 335 -0.11 5.85 -2.33
C TYR A 335 -1.51 5.80 -2.95
N PRO A 336 -1.71 6.27 -4.21
CA PRO A 336 -3.03 6.48 -4.79
C PRO A 336 -3.86 5.20 -4.87
N ALA A 337 -3.26 4.07 -5.27
CA ALA A 337 -3.92 2.78 -5.33
C ALA A 337 -4.42 2.32 -3.94
N TYR A 338 -3.59 2.47 -2.92
CA TYR A 338 -3.98 2.12 -1.56
C TYR A 338 -5.06 3.05 -1.02
N LEU A 339 -4.94 4.36 -1.27
CA LEU A 339 -5.93 5.35 -0.86
C LEU A 339 -7.28 5.14 -1.57
N ASP A 340 -7.29 4.68 -2.81
CA ASP A 340 -8.53 4.29 -3.50
C ASP A 340 -9.21 3.11 -2.79
N PHE A 341 -8.45 2.09 -2.39
CA PHE A 341 -8.99 0.98 -1.61
C PHE A 341 -9.57 1.44 -0.26
N VAL A 342 -8.88 2.34 0.45
CA VAL A 342 -9.38 2.97 1.68
C VAL A 342 -10.69 3.72 1.43
N ARG A 343 -10.75 4.57 0.40
CA ARG A 343 -11.96 5.32 0.02
C ARG A 343 -13.14 4.39 -0.27
N ARG A 344 -12.93 3.35 -1.07
CA ARG A 344 -13.97 2.34 -1.41
C ARG A 344 -14.47 1.60 -0.17
N THR A 345 -13.56 1.28 0.76
CA THR A 345 -13.92 0.64 2.03
C THR A 345 -14.80 1.56 2.88
N LEU A 346 -14.39 2.82 3.03
CA LEU A 346 -15.11 3.78 3.87
C LEU A 346 -16.47 4.19 3.31
N ARG A 347 -16.64 4.29 1.98
CA ARG A 347 -17.92 4.62 1.33
C ARG A 347 -19.04 3.62 1.59
N ARG A 348 -18.73 2.44 2.10
CA ARG A 348 -19.73 1.46 2.54
C ARG A 348 -20.43 1.89 3.84
N ASP A 349 -19.71 2.65 4.69
CA ASP A 349 -20.13 2.97 6.05
C ASP A 349 -20.36 4.47 6.28
N TYR A 350 -19.71 5.33 5.48
CA TYR A 350 -19.70 6.79 5.63
C TYR A 350 -20.15 7.47 4.35
N ARG A 351 -20.89 8.58 4.48
CA ARG A 351 -21.20 9.45 3.35
C ARG A 351 -19.96 10.27 2.97
N ASP A 352 -19.86 10.66 1.72
CA ASP A 352 -18.73 11.49 1.24
C ASP A 352 -18.59 12.79 2.07
N GLN A 353 -19.70 13.38 2.50
CA GLN A 353 -19.68 14.57 3.36
C GLN A 353 -19.01 14.31 4.71
N ASP A 354 -19.29 13.19 5.37
CA ASP A 354 -18.69 12.84 6.66
C ASP A 354 -17.16 12.66 6.51
N LEU A 355 -16.71 12.09 5.40
CA LEU A 355 -15.28 11.90 5.10
C LEU A 355 -14.54 13.20 4.76
N THR A 356 -15.26 14.21 4.28
CA THR A 356 -14.65 15.46 3.79
C THR A 356 -14.73 16.61 4.76
N GLU A 357 -15.64 16.54 5.77
CA GLU A 357 -15.95 17.68 6.62
C GLU A 357 -15.79 17.40 8.13
N ALA A 358 -15.77 16.14 8.56
CA ALA A 358 -15.81 15.78 9.98
C ALA A 358 -14.43 15.68 10.67
N GLY A 359 -13.33 15.91 9.96
CA GLY A 359 -11.98 15.85 10.52
C GLY A 359 -11.60 14.46 11.07
N LEU A 360 -12.06 13.41 10.41
CA LEU A 360 -11.82 12.04 10.84
C LEU A 360 -10.33 11.69 10.77
N ARG A 361 -9.88 10.84 11.68
CA ARG A 361 -8.58 10.18 11.59
C ARG A 361 -8.79 8.71 11.27
N ILE A 362 -8.23 8.28 10.14
CA ILE A 362 -8.38 6.93 9.58
C ILE A 362 -7.05 6.22 9.73
N TYR A 363 -7.01 5.21 10.58
CA TYR A 363 -5.82 4.38 10.78
C TYR A 363 -5.94 3.14 9.91
N THR A 364 -4.96 2.97 9.03
CA THR A 364 -4.94 1.88 8.04
C THR A 364 -3.94 0.79 8.43
N SER A 365 -3.93 -0.27 7.65
CA SER A 365 -2.95 -1.36 7.73
C SER A 365 -1.76 -1.19 6.78
N LEU A 366 -1.68 -0.10 6.01
CA LEU A 366 -0.55 0.14 5.12
C LEU A 366 0.77 0.13 5.88
N GLU A 367 1.71 -0.66 5.40
CA GLU A 367 3.10 -0.64 5.84
C GLU A 367 3.97 0.04 4.78
N PRO A 368 4.48 1.25 5.02
CA PRO A 368 5.22 2.01 4.01
C PRO A 368 6.43 1.27 3.45
N ARG A 369 7.12 0.47 4.27
CA ARG A 369 8.25 -0.36 3.82
C ARG A 369 7.80 -1.44 2.84
N ALA A 370 6.71 -2.15 3.15
CA ALA A 370 6.17 -3.18 2.28
C ALA A 370 5.69 -2.59 0.94
N GLN A 371 5.09 -1.41 0.98
CA GLN A 371 4.65 -0.68 -0.19
C GLN A 371 5.83 -0.30 -1.10
N ASP A 372 6.88 0.31 -0.53
CA ASP A 372 8.07 0.70 -1.30
C ASP A 372 8.79 -0.51 -1.93
N GLU A 373 8.85 -1.65 -1.21
CA GLU A 373 9.44 -2.87 -1.76
C GLU A 373 8.62 -3.41 -2.93
N ALA A 374 7.29 -3.40 -2.81
CA ALA A 374 6.39 -3.83 -3.86
C ALA A 374 6.50 -2.94 -5.12
N GLU A 375 6.53 -1.61 -4.93
CA GLU A 375 6.69 -0.64 -6.00
C GLU A 375 8.02 -0.80 -6.74
N ARG A 376 9.13 -0.84 -5.99
CA ARG A 376 10.48 -1.00 -6.56
C ARG A 376 10.66 -2.33 -7.29
N ALA A 377 10.11 -3.42 -6.73
CA ALA A 377 10.17 -4.73 -7.36
C ALA A 377 9.41 -4.76 -8.68
N LEU A 378 8.20 -4.20 -8.71
CA LEU A 378 7.36 -4.13 -9.91
C LEU A 378 8.03 -3.29 -11.00
N GLU A 379 8.41 -2.06 -10.68
CA GLU A 379 9.06 -1.14 -11.63
C GLU A 379 10.32 -1.77 -12.25
N ARG A 380 11.19 -2.32 -11.41
CA ARG A 380 12.45 -2.94 -11.83
C ARG A 380 12.23 -4.12 -12.77
N GLU A 381 11.30 -5.02 -12.43
CA GLU A 381 11.07 -6.22 -13.23
C GLU A 381 10.30 -5.92 -14.52
N LEU A 382 9.32 -5.02 -14.51
CA LEU A 382 8.66 -4.58 -15.73
C LEU A 382 9.66 -3.92 -16.71
N ALA A 383 10.58 -3.08 -16.20
CA ALA A 383 11.64 -2.49 -17.02
C ALA A 383 12.60 -3.55 -17.60
N ARG A 384 12.82 -4.66 -16.90
CA ARG A 384 13.61 -5.80 -17.41
C ARG A 384 12.84 -6.57 -18.49
N LEU A 385 11.56 -6.85 -18.26
CA LEU A 385 10.70 -7.61 -19.17
C LEU A 385 10.48 -6.87 -20.49
N ASP A 386 10.31 -5.55 -20.49
CA ASP A 386 10.19 -4.71 -21.69
C ASP A 386 11.43 -4.78 -22.61
N LYS A 387 12.61 -5.06 -22.03
CA LYS A 387 13.84 -5.24 -22.84
C LYS A 387 13.84 -6.58 -23.57
N VAL A 388 13.17 -7.59 -23.01
CA VAL A 388 13.08 -8.95 -23.59
C VAL A 388 12.01 -9.00 -24.66
N HIS A 389 10.85 -8.39 -24.40
CA HIS A 389 9.72 -8.32 -25.34
C HIS A 389 9.28 -6.87 -25.55
N LYS A 390 9.48 -6.37 -26.76
CA LYS A 390 8.99 -5.05 -27.17
C LYS A 390 7.61 -5.19 -27.78
N HIS A 391 6.59 -4.74 -27.09
CA HIS A 391 5.25 -4.64 -27.66
C HIS A 391 5.09 -3.33 -28.45
N PRO A 392 4.56 -3.36 -29.69
CA PRO A 392 4.43 -2.17 -30.52
C PRO A 392 3.45 -1.12 -29.98
N GLN A 393 2.51 -1.51 -29.15
CA GLN A 393 1.36 -0.69 -28.76
C GLN A 393 1.34 -0.27 -27.29
N GLY A 394 2.38 -0.52 -26.51
CA GLY A 394 2.41 -0.09 -25.12
C GLY A 394 3.48 -0.77 -24.27
N GLN A 395 3.55 -0.34 -23.03
CA GLN A 395 4.43 -0.92 -22.03
C GLN A 395 3.67 -1.95 -21.20
N LEU A 396 4.39 -2.95 -20.71
CA LEU A 396 3.86 -3.88 -19.73
C LEU A 396 3.39 -3.15 -18.48
N GLU A 397 2.27 -3.58 -17.97
CA GLU A 397 1.70 -3.15 -16.71
C GLU A 397 1.70 -4.28 -15.70
N GLY A 398 1.45 -3.96 -14.45
CA GLY A 398 1.36 -4.96 -13.41
C GLY A 398 0.67 -4.44 -12.17
N ALA A 399 0.31 -5.35 -11.29
CA ALA A 399 -0.25 -5.04 -9.99
C ALA A 399 0.32 -5.97 -8.92
N VAL A 400 0.47 -5.45 -7.71
CA VAL A 400 0.92 -6.21 -6.55
C VAL A 400 -0.02 -5.95 -5.38
N VAL A 401 -0.43 -7.02 -4.71
CA VAL A 401 -1.17 -6.97 -3.44
C VAL A 401 -0.38 -7.75 -2.41
N VAL A 402 -0.09 -7.11 -1.27
CA VAL A 402 0.58 -7.76 -0.13
C VAL A 402 -0.36 -7.76 1.06
N THR A 403 -0.53 -8.93 1.69
CA THR A 403 -1.37 -9.07 2.87
C THR A 403 -0.63 -9.77 4.02
N ALA A 404 -1.08 -9.50 5.25
CA ALA A 404 -0.75 -10.28 6.44
C ALA A 404 -1.84 -11.34 6.63
N PRO A 405 -1.60 -12.63 6.35
CA PRO A 405 -2.66 -13.64 6.24
C PRO A 405 -3.46 -13.82 7.54
N GLN A 406 -2.81 -13.73 8.70
CA GLN A 406 -3.43 -13.97 10.00
C GLN A 406 -4.48 -12.92 10.37
N SER A 407 -4.28 -11.67 9.92
CA SER A 407 -5.21 -10.56 10.21
C SER A 407 -6.11 -10.18 9.03
N GLY A 408 -5.77 -10.61 7.80
CA GLY A 408 -6.41 -10.13 6.58
C GLY A 408 -6.08 -8.67 6.26
N ASP A 409 -5.10 -8.09 6.93
CA ASP A 409 -4.67 -6.72 6.67
C ASP A 409 -3.97 -6.64 5.30
N VAL A 410 -4.41 -5.72 4.47
CA VAL A 410 -3.73 -5.38 3.22
C VAL A 410 -2.67 -4.34 3.57
N ILE A 411 -1.40 -4.75 3.50
CA ILE A 411 -0.27 -3.92 3.93
C ILE A 411 0.40 -3.16 2.78
N ALA A 412 0.15 -3.57 1.53
CA ALA A 412 0.58 -2.82 0.34
C ALA A 412 -0.33 -3.10 -0.86
N ILE A 413 -0.55 -2.09 -1.71
CA ILE A 413 -1.21 -2.19 -3.01
C ILE A 413 -0.45 -1.35 -4.03
N VAL A 414 -0.06 -1.97 -5.14
CA VAL A 414 0.50 -1.30 -6.30
C VAL A 414 -0.44 -1.52 -7.49
N GLY A 415 -1.06 -0.45 -7.98
CA GLY A 415 -2.10 -0.50 -9.02
C GLY A 415 -1.58 -0.37 -10.45
N GLY A 416 -0.28 -0.22 -10.66
CA GLY A 416 0.32 -0.10 -11.98
C GLY A 416 1.80 0.25 -11.92
N ARG A 417 2.44 0.30 -13.09
CA ARG A 417 3.85 0.69 -13.27
C ARG A 417 4.12 2.12 -12.76
N ASN A 418 3.23 3.05 -13.06
CA ASN A 418 3.33 4.42 -12.57
C ASN A 418 2.65 4.52 -11.20
N VAL A 419 3.42 4.37 -10.15
CA VAL A 419 2.95 4.33 -8.77
C VAL A 419 2.30 5.64 -8.29
N GLY A 420 2.62 6.77 -8.91
CA GLY A 420 2.02 8.09 -8.60
C GLY A 420 0.76 8.42 -9.41
N TYR A 421 0.30 7.50 -10.26
CA TYR A 421 -0.87 7.74 -11.11
C TYR A 421 -2.17 7.47 -10.35
N ASP A 422 -3.01 8.50 -10.25
CA ASP A 422 -4.36 8.45 -9.68
C ASP A 422 -5.38 8.22 -10.80
N GLY A 423 -5.52 6.98 -11.25
CA GLY A 423 -6.39 6.60 -12.35
C GLY A 423 -6.84 5.15 -12.23
N PHE A 424 -6.74 4.37 -13.32
CA PHE A 424 -7.15 2.98 -13.33
C PHE A 424 -6.26 2.11 -12.43
N ASP A 425 -6.82 1.65 -11.32
CA ASP A 425 -6.14 0.78 -10.35
C ASP A 425 -6.30 -0.69 -10.74
N ARG A 426 -5.24 -1.26 -11.30
CA ARG A 426 -5.27 -2.66 -11.78
C ARG A 426 -5.39 -3.67 -10.66
N ALA A 427 -4.94 -3.33 -9.45
CA ALA A 427 -5.09 -4.21 -8.30
C ALA A 427 -6.56 -4.39 -7.89
N LEU A 428 -7.38 -3.36 -8.09
CA LEU A 428 -8.79 -3.33 -7.68
C LEU A 428 -9.77 -3.57 -8.85
N ASP A 429 -9.42 -3.16 -10.07
CA ASP A 429 -10.36 -3.05 -11.19
C ASP A 429 -10.05 -3.96 -12.38
N ALA A 430 -8.78 -4.39 -12.58
CA ALA A 430 -8.44 -5.24 -13.70
C ALA A 430 -8.92 -6.67 -13.45
N ARG A 431 -10.06 -7.03 -14.02
CA ARG A 431 -10.56 -8.41 -14.02
C ARG A 431 -9.89 -9.20 -15.13
N ARG A 432 -9.13 -10.22 -14.75
CA ARG A 432 -8.33 -11.03 -15.66
C ARG A 432 -8.51 -12.52 -15.33
N SER A 433 -8.44 -13.36 -16.36
CA SER A 433 -8.47 -14.80 -16.19
C SER A 433 -7.37 -15.27 -15.24
N MET A 434 -7.76 -15.96 -14.15
CA MET A 434 -6.79 -16.39 -13.14
C MET A 434 -5.91 -17.56 -13.59
N GLY A 435 -6.24 -18.21 -14.72
CA GLY A 435 -5.48 -19.32 -15.25
C GLY A 435 -5.22 -20.41 -14.20
N SER A 436 -4.00 -20.93 -14.18
CA SER A 436 -3.62 -22.00 -13.25
C SER A 436 -3.63 -21.62 -11.76
N LEU A 437 -3.92 -20.38 -11.38
CA LEU A 437 -4.16 -20.02 -9.98
C LEU A 437 -5.41 -20.70 -9.40
N VAL A 438 -6.32 -21.23 -10.24
CA VAL A 438 -7.49 -22.00 -9.80
C VAL A 438 -7.12 -23.39 -9.24
N LYS A 439 -6.00 -23.96 -9.69
CA LYS A 439 -5.66 -25.39 -9.43
C LYS A 439 -5.56 -25.76 -7.94
N PRO A 440 -5.00 -24.94 -7.04
CA PRO A 440 -5.02 -25.26 -5.62
C PRO A 440 -6.43 -25.52 -5.08
N PHE A 441 -7.45 -24.80 -5.55
CA PHE A 441 -8.84 -24.98 -5.11
C PHE A 441 -9.48 -26.26 -5.65
N ILE A 442 -9.04 -26.72 -6.82
CA ILE A 442 -9.45 -28.04 -7.38
C ILE A 442 -8.86 -29.14 -6.51
N TYR A 443 -7.56 -29.08 -6.20
CA TYR A 443 -6.92 -30.08 -5.36
C TYR A 443 -7.39 -30.00 -3.90
N LEU A 444 -7.71 -28.82 -3.38
CA LEU A 444 -8.34 -28.68 -2.07
C LEU A 444 -9.67 -29.47 -2.03
N THR A 445 -10.54 -29.27 -3.04
CA THR A 445 -11.81 -29.98 -3.18
C THR A 445 -11.59 -31.50 -3.30
N ALA A 446 -10.52 -31.92 -3.97
CA ALA A 446 -10.15 -33.31 -4.10
C ALA A 446 -9.70 -33.92 -2.76
N LEU A 447 -8.84 -33.22 -2.03
CA LEU A 447 -8.38 -33.61 -0.69
C LEU A 447 -9.55 -33.68 0.31
N GLU A 448 -10.47 -32.70 0.30
CA GLU A 448 -11.69 -32.68 1.13
C GLU A 448 -12.60 -33.89 0.87
N SER A 449 -12.56 -34.46 -0.33
CA SER A 449 -13.35 -35.65 -0.63
C SER A 449 -12.88 -36.91 0.09
N GLY A 450 -11.67 -36.91 0.67
CA GLY A 450 -11.03 -38.08 1.29
C GLY A 450 -10.56 -39.14 0.32
N ARG A 451 -10.82 -38.98 -0.98
CA ARG A 451 -10.41 -39.94 -2.04
C ARG A 451 -9.01 -39.68 -2.58
N TYR A 452 -8.48 -38.50 -2.32
CA TYR A 452 -7.19 -38.05 -2.82
C TYR A 452 -6.28 -37.64 -1.66
N ASN A 453 -5.00 -37.88 -1.86
CA ASN A 453 -3.89 -37.29 -1.07
C ASN A 453 -2.73 -36.95 -2.01
N ALA A 454 -1.65 -36.39 -1.47
CA ALA A 454 -0.50 -35.94 -2.27
C ALA A 454 0.16 -37.05 -3.11
N ALA A 455 0.13 -38.31 -2.64
CA ALA A 455 0.71 -39.48 -3.33
C ALA A 455 -0.25 -40.16 -4.28
N THR A 456 -1.56 -39.81 -4.27
CA THR A 456 -2.55 -40.44 -5.14
C THR A 456 -2.16 -40.29 -6.61
N VAL A 457 -2.14 -41.41 -7.36
CA VAL A 457 -1.79 -41.41 -8.78
C VAL A 457 -3.01 -41.07 -9.63
N VAL A 458 -2.86 -40.09 -10.52
CA VAL A 458 -3.88 -39.62 -11.45
C VAL A 458 -3.38 -39.72 -12.89
N GLN A 459 -4.29 -39.72 -13.88
CA GLN A 459 -3.93 -39.86 -15.27
C GLN A 459 -3.77 -38.50 -15.95
N ASP A 460 -2.60 -38.22 -16.48
CA ASP A 460 -2.33 -37.11 -17.38
C ASP A 460 -2.41 -37.60 -18.84
N ALA A 461 -3.64 -37.71 -19.32
CA ALA A 461 -3.98 -38.29 -20.62
C ALA A 461 -4.94 -37.39 -21.40
N PRO A 462 -5.04 -37.52 -22.74
CA PRO A 462 -5.90 -36.68 -23.55
C PRO A 462 -7.37 -36.78 -23.11
N ILE A 463 -8.03 -35.61 -23.06
CA ILE A 463 -9.44 -35.47 -22.69
C ILE A 463 -10.21 -34.96 -23.92
N ASP A 464 -11.32 -35.59 -24.25
CA ASP A 464 -12.28 -35.13 -25.27
C ASP A 464 -13.66 -35.06 -24.64
N LEU A 465 -14.08 -33.84 -24.22
CA LEU A 465 -15.35 -33.64 -23.52
C LEU A 465 -16.37 -32.98 -24.45
N LYS A 466 -17.47 -33.67 -24.73
CA LYS A 466 -18.60 -33.12 -25.47
C LYS A 466 -19.37 -32.13 -24.56
N LEU A 467 -19.42 -30.86 -24.93
CA LEU A 467 -20.13 -29.82 -24.22
C LEU A 467 -21.63 -29.82 -24.54
N GLN A 468 -22.43 -29.12 -23.73
CA GLN A 468 -23.90 -29.06 -23.91
C GLN A 468 -24.31 -28.43 -25.25
N ASN A 469 -23.48 -27.53 -25.81
CA ASN A 469 -23.68 -26.93 -27.14
C ASN A 469 -23.27 -27.82 -28.30
N GLY A 470 -22.87 -29.08 -28.03
CA GLY A 470 -22.45 -30.07 -29.03
C GLY A 470 -20.99 -29.92 -29.49
N THR A 471 -20.25 -28.88 -29.06
CA THR A 471 -18.83 -28.75 -29.37
C THR A 471 -17.99 -29.68 -28.51
N HIS A 472 -16.77 -29.99 -28.97
CA HIS A 472 -15.82 -30.80 -28.23
C HIS A 472 -14.75 -29.88 -27.59
N TRP A 473 -14.53 -30.02 -26.29
CA TRP A 473 -13.48 -29.36 -25.57
C TRP A 473 -12.30 -30.33 -25.33
N LYS A 474 -11.16 -29.98 -25.88
CA LYS A 474 -9.92 -30.76 -25.83
C LYS A 474 -8.80 -29.94 -25.18
N PRO A 475 -8.70 -29.95 -23.86
CA PRO A 475 -7.61 -29.27 -23.18
C PRO A 475 -6.26 -29.93 -23.50
N GLU A 476 -5.18 -29.16 -23.41
CA GLU A 476 -3.82 -29.64 -23.60
C GLU A 476 -2.93 -29.18 -22.45
N ASN A 477 -1.86 -29.93 -22.20
CA ASN A 477 -0.77 -29.45 -21.34
C ASN A 477 0.01 -28.32 -22.05
N PHE A 478 0.68 -27.52 -21.26
CA PHE A 478 1.51 -26.43 -21.76
C PHE A 478 2.57 -26.90 -22.76
N THR A 479 3.20 -28.05 -22.49
CA THR A 479 4.20 -28.70 -23.36
C THR A 479 3.60 -29.41 -24.57
N ARG A 480 2.26 -29.55 -24.62
CA ARG A 480 1.50 -30.41 -25.55
C ARG A 480 1.84 -31.90 -25.44
N GLU A 481 2.55 -32.29 -24.40
CA GLU A 481 2.88 -33.66 -24.06
C GLU A 481 1.93 -34.21 -23.00
N THR A 482 1.85 -35.54 -22.89
CA THR A 482 1.14 -36.25 -21.83
C THR A 482 2.12 -37.07 -21.02
N TYR A 483 1.92 -37.12 -19.71
CA TYR A 483 2.85 -37.75 -18.79
C TYR A 483 2.34 -39.08 -18.21
N GLY A 484 1.13 -39.51 -18.60
CA GLY A 484 0.52 -40.76 -18.14
C GLY A 484 0.16 -40.72 -16.65
N ALA A 485 0.52 -41.76 -15.93
CA ALA A 485 0.24 -41.89 -14.50
C ALA A 485 1.22 -41.02 -13.69
N VAL A 486 0.73 -40.01 -12.95
CA VAL A 486 1.53 -39.05 -12.14
C VAL A 486 0.90 -38.89 -10.77
N PRO A 487 1.67 -38.68 -9.70
CA PRO A 487 1.11 -38.33 -8.38
C PRO A 487 0.54 -36.91 -8.36
N VAL A 488 -0.50 -36.73 -7.55
CA VAL A 488 -1.20 -35.44 -7.38
C VAL A 488 -0.24 -34.30 -7.03
N VAL A 489 0.76 -34.53 -6.19
CA VAL A 489 1.76 -33.51 -5.85
C VAL A 489 2.53 -33.04 -7.09
N ARG A 490 2.93 -33.95 -7.99
CA ARG A 490 3.62 -33.61 -9.22
C ARG A 490 2.70 -32.88 -10.19
N ALA A 491 1.45 -33.35 -10.33
CA ALA A 491 0.45 -32.71 -11.19
C ALA A 491 0.21 -31.23 -10.80
N LEU A 492 0.18 -30.92 -9.49
CA LEU A 492 0.08 -29.53 -9.00
C LEU A 492 1.40 -28.78 -9.17
N ALA A 493 2.54 -29.37 -8.81
CA ALA A 493 3.86 -28.71 -8.83
C ALA A 493 4.27 -28.30 -10.26
N GLU A 494 4.10 -29.20 -11.23
CA GLU A 494 4.39 -28.95 -12.64
C GLU A 494 3.21 -28.27 -13.36
N SER A 495 2.08 -28.06 -12.66
CA SER A 495 0.88 -27.40 -13.20
C SER A 495 0.28 -28.12 -14.42
N LEU A 496 0.24 -29.46 -14.41
CA LEU A 496 -0.30 -30.28 -15.50
C LEU A 496 -1.80 -30.00 -15.68
N ASN A 497 -2.21 -29.70 -16.91
CA ASN A 497 -3.60 -29.33 -17.21
C ASN A 497 -4.50 -30.56 -17.25
N LEU A 498 -4.07 -31.59 -17.96
CA LEU A 498 -4.90 -32.79 -18.19
C LEU A 498 -5.20 -33.56 -16.90
N ALA A 499 -4.17 -33.79 -16.08
CA ALA A 499 -4.32 -34.38 -14.75
C ALA A 499 -5.26 -33.55 -13.86
N THR A 500 -5.10 -32.20 -13.85
CA THR A 500 -5.97 -31.31 -13.07
C THR A 500 -7.42 -31.34 -13.55
N VAL A 501 -7.66 -31.30 -14.85
CA VAL A 501 -9.02 -31.38 -15.43
C VAL A 501 -9.65 -32.71 -15.08
N GLY A 502 -8.90 -33.82 -15.19
CA GLY A 502 -9.39 -35.13 -14.79
C GLY A 502 -9.85 -35.18 -13.34
N VAL A 503 -9.03 -34.68 -12.41
CA VAL A 503 -9.40 -34.59 -11.00
C VAL A 503 -10.61 -33.66 -10.79
N GLY A 504 -10.63 -32.47 -11.42
CA GLY A 504 -11.74 -31.53 -11.30
C GLY A 504 -13.07 -32.05 -11.81
N LEU A 505 -13.07 -32.83 -12.88
CA LEU A 505 -14.26 -33.51 -13.42
C LEU A 505 -14.74 -34.62 -12.47
N ASP A 506 -13.83 -35.40 -11.89
CA ASP A 506 -14.15 -36.50 -10.98
C ASP A 506 -14.73 -35.99 -9.65
N VAL A 507 -14.19 -34.90 -9.06
CA VAL A 507 -14.76 -34.31 -7.84
C VAL A 507 -16.02 -33.49 -8.11
N GLY A 508 -16.20 -33.02 -9.34
CA GLY A 508 -17.34 -32.25 -9.83
C GLY A 508 -17.11 -30.74 -9.87
N VAL A 509 -17.24 -30.17 -11.06
CA VAL A 509 -17.06 -28.73 -11.33
C VAL A 509 -17.88 -27.82 -10.39
N PRO A 510 -19.18 -28.14 -10.07
CA PRO A 510 -19.95 -27.35 -9.12
C PRO A 510 -19.36 -27.30 -7.70
N LYS A 511 -18.69 -28.36 -7.24
CA LYS A 511 -18.07 -28.39 -5.92
C LYS A 511 -16.82 -27.48 -5.91
N VAL A 512 -16.04 -27.49 -6.99
CA VAL A 512 -14.89 -26.57 -7.13
C VAL A 512 -15.38 -25.11 -7.14
N ALA A 513 -16.48 -24.81 -7.86
CA ALA A 513 -17.10 -23.49 -7.84
C ALA A 513 -17.50 -23.06 -6.41
N ALA A 514 -18.16 -23.95 -5.67
CA ALA A 514 -18.55 -23.71 -4.28
C ALA A 514 -17.32 -23.50 -3.35
N THR A 515 -16.20 -24.19 -3.63
CA THR A 515 -14.94 -23.95 -2.89
C THR A 515 -14.42 -22.54 -3.13
N LEU A 516 -14.41 -22.04 -4.36
CA LEU A 516 -14.00 -20.66 -4.66
C LEU A 516 -14.91 -19.62 -3.97
N GLU A 517 -16.24 -19.82 -4.01
CA GLU A 517 -17.20 -18.94 -3.30
C GLU A 517 -16.95 -18.94 -1.79
N ARG A 518 -16.72 -20.11 -1.18
CA ARG A 518 -16.44 -20.27 0.25
C ARG A 518 -15.16 -19.53 0.66
N PHE A 519 -14.12 -19.53 -0.19
CA PHE A 519 -12.86 -18.82 0.04
C PHE A 519 -12.96 -17.30 -0.23
N GLY A 520 -14.08 -16.82 -0.77
CA GLY A 520 -14.37 -15.39 -0.86
C GLY A 520 -14.41 -14.82 -2.28
N LEU A 521 -14.52 -15.66 -3.31
CA LEU A 521 -14.81 -15.15 -4.66
C LEU A 521 -16.18 -14.46 -4.67
N ALA A 522 -16.19 -13.16 -4.98
CA ALA A 522 -17.40 -12.35 -4.89
C ALA A 522 -18.44 -12.68 -5.96
N ALA A 523 -17.98 -12.93 -7.18
CA ALA A 523 -18.86 -13.32 -8.28
C ALA A 523 -18.96 -14.84 -8.35
N LYS A 524 -20.19 -15.39 -8.33
CA LYS A 524 -20.42 -16.82 -8.49
C LYS A 524 -19.90 -17.31 -9.85
N PRO A 525 -18.89 -18.19 -9.89
CA PRO A 525 -18.34 -18.65 -11.16
C PRO A 525 -19.33 -19.61 -11.84
N ALA A 526 -19.43 -19.52 -13.16
CA ALA A 526 -20.20 -20.48 -13.94
C ALA A 526 -19.52 -21.86 -13.83
N PRO A 527 -20.23 -22.93 -13.41
CA PRO A 527 -19.64 -24.27 -13.23
C PRO A 527 -19.48 -25.00 -14.56
N VAL A 528 -18.66 -24.43 -15.44
CA VAL A 528 -18.32 -25.01 -16.76
C VAL A 528 -16.91 -25.63 -16.73
N PRO A 529 -16.63 -26.65 -17.54
CA PRO A 529 -15.33 -27.34 -17.55
C PRO A 529 -14.12 -26.41 -17.72
N ALA A 530 -14.23 -25.33 -18.51
CA ALA A 530 -13.16 -24.36 -18.73
C ALA A 530 -12.73 -23.66 -17.42
N MET A 531 -13.59 -23.58 -16.40
CA MET A 531 -13.25 -23.07 -15.08
C MET A 531 -12.09 -23.84 -14.45
N LEU A 532 -11.94 -25.14 -14.73
CA LEU A 532 -10.85 -25.98 -14.21
C LEU A 532 -9.46 -25.57 -14.73
N LEU A 533 -9.41 -24.76 -15.80
CA LEU A 533 -8.20 -24.14 -16.31
C LEU A 533 -8.16 -22.62 -16.06
N GLY A 534 -9.05 -22.12 -15.21
CA GLY A 534 -9.04 -20.74 -14.73
C GLY A 534 -9.76 -19.75 -15.62
N ALA A 535 -10.75 -20.21 -16.44
CA ALA A 535 -11.69 -19.31 -17.10
C ALA A 535 -12.64 -18.65 -16.04
N VAL A 536 -12.04 -17.95 -15.10
CA VAL A 536 -12.67 -17.19 -14.02
C VAL A 536 -11.89 -15.87 -13.91
N ASP A 537 -12.58 -14.77 -14.15
CA ASP A 537 -11.96 -13.46 -14.09
C ASP A 537 -11.97 -12.92 -12.66
N VAL A 538 -10.78 -12.58 -12.17
CA VAL A 538 -10.57 -12.02 -10.83
C VAL A 538 -9.69 -10.78 -10.90
N THR A 539 -9.85 -9.88 -9.93
CA THR A 539 -8.86 -8.84 -9.69
C THR A 539 -7.70 -9.39 -8.85
N PRO A 540 -6.52 -8.75 -8.86
CA PRO A 540 -5.43 -9.11 -7.94
C PRO A 540 -5.84 -9.13 -6.47
N LEU A 541 -6.71 -8.22 -6.04
CA LEU A 541 -7.25 -8.20 -4.68
C LEU A 541 -8.17 -9.41 -4.41
N GLU A 542 -9.02 -9.79 -5.35
CA GLU A 542 -9.85 -11.00 -5.23
C GLU A 542 -8.99 -12.27 -5.21
N ALA A 543 -7.93 -12.35 -6.03
CA ALA A 543 -6.97 -13.44 -5.96
C ALA A 543 -6.25 -13.50 -4.60
N ALA A 544 -5.89 -12.34 -4.03
CA ALA A 544 -5.32 -12.26 -2.69
C ALA A 544 -6.33 -12.74 -1.62
N GLN A 545 -7.62 -12.39 -1.73
CA GLN A 545 -8.66 -12.89 -0.82
C GLN A 545 -8.76 -14.41 -0.85
N LEU A 546 -8.72 -15.02 -2.04
CA LEU A 546 -8.77 -16.46 -2.19
C LEU A 546 -7.56 -17.15 -1.54
N TYR A 547 -6.36 -16.68 -1.84
CA TYR A 547 -5.12 -17.27 -1.33
C TYR A 547 -4.88 -16.96 0.15
N ASN A 548 -5.46 -15.88 0.69
CA ASN A 548 -5.37 -15.57 2.11
C ASN A 548 -5.98 -16.66 2.98
N GLY A 549 -7.08 -17.29 2.53
CA GLY A 549 -7.67 -18.42 3.23
C GLY A 549 -6.78 -19.66 3.26
N LEU A 550 -5.96 -19.91 2.22
CA LEU A 550 -4.94 -20.97 2.21
C LEU A 550 -3.80 -20.60 3.17
N ALA A 551 -3.19 -19.43 2.98
CA ALA A 551 -2.08 -18.95 3.80
C ALA A 551 -2.42 -18.84 5.30
N ASN A 552 -3.71 -18.74 5.64
CA ASN A 552 -4.23 -18.70 7.01
C ASN A 552 -4.81 -20.05 7.47
N GLY A 553 -4.33 -21.18 6.90
CA GLY A 553 -4.64 -22.52 7.37
C GLY A 553 -6.12 -22.94 7.25
N GLY A 554 -6.87 -22.38 6.29
CA GLY A 554 -8.30 -22.69 6.07
C GLY A 554 -9.26 -21.75 6.80
N PHE A 555 -8.75 -20.62 7.30
CA PHE A 555 -9.56 -19.57 7.89
C PHE A 555 -9.61 -18.36 6.97
N LYS A 556 -10.82 -17.96 6.58
CA LYS A 556 -11.04 -16.75 5.79
C LYS A 556 -11.17 -15.54 6.69
N ASN A 557 -10.34 -14.53 6.44
CA ASN A 557 -10.47 -13.18 6.97
C ASN A 557 -10.81 -12.26 5.79
N PRO A 558 -11.86 -11.43 5.86
CA PRO A 558 -12.07 -10.38 4.87
C PRO A 558 -10.84 -9.47 4.79
N LEU A 559 -10.34 -9.22 3.58
CA LEU A 559 -9.22 -8.31 3.39
C LEU A 559 -9.65 -6.88 3.73
N ARG A 560 -8.85 -6.19 4.53
CA ARG A 560 -9.16 -4.85 5.04
C ARG A 560 -7.97 -3.89 4.91
N ALA A 561 -8.28 -2.64 4.58
CA ALA A 561 -7.32 -1.54 4.58
C ALA A 561 -7.41 -0.71 5.85
N VAL A 562 -8.57 -0.62 6.47
CA VAL A 562 -8.87 0.28 7.61
C VAL A 562 -8.97 -0.53 8.89
N ARG A 563 -8.22 -0.12 9.91
CA ARG A 563 -8.26 -0.71 11.26
C ARG A 563 -9.20 0.07 12.19
N ALA A 564 -9.17 1.41 12.13
CA ALA A 564 -10.00 2.25 12.97
C ALA A 564 -10.30 3.61 12.34
N VAL A 565 -11.46 4.18 12.70
CA VAL A 565 -11.86 5.56 12.38
C VAL A 565 -12.14 6.27 13.68
N ILE A 566 -11.46 7.40 13.91
CA ILE A 566 -11.51 8.22 15.13
C ILE A 566 -12.05 9.60 14.75
N ALA A 567 -12.98 10.12 15.51
CA ALA A 567 -13.51 11.47 15.34
C ALA A 567 -12.45 12.54 15.67
N ALA A 568 -12.68 13.78 15.25
CA ALA A 568 -11.78 14.91 15.51
C ALA A 568 -11.54 15.13 17.02
N ASP A 569 -12.55 14.86 17.87
CA ASP A 569 -12.48 14.97 19.34
C ASP A 569 -11.73 13.78 20.01
N GLY A 570 -11.30 12.79 19.24
CA GLY A 570 -10.58 11.63 19.72
C GLY A 570 -11.43 10.42 20.08
N LYS A 571 -12.76 10.49 19.91
CA LYS A 571 -13.64 9.36 20.18
C LYS A 571 -13.58 8.34 19.05
N PRO A 572 -13.45 7.03 19.35
CA PRO A 572 -13.56 5.99 18.34
C PRO A 572 -14.97 5.95 17.75
N LEU A 573 -15.12 6.07 16.43
CA LEU A 573 -16.38 5.95 15.72
C LEU A 573 -16.62 4.52 15.27
N LYS A 574 -15.61 3.88 14.70
CA LYS A 574 -15.65 2.51 14.24
C LYS A 574 -14.28 1.85 14.35
N ALA A 575 -14.26 0.68 14.93
CA ALA A 575 -13.15 -0.27 14.80
C ALA A 575 -13.58 -1.37 13.83
N PHE A 576 -12.66 -1.84 13.01
CA PHE A 576 -12.88 -2.95 12.11
C PHE A 576 -12.21 -4.18 12.74
N PRO A 577 -12.94 -4.97 13.54
CA PRO A 577 -12.40 -6.12 14.24
C PRO A 577 -11.94 -7.18 13.26
N LEU A 578 -11.08 -8.07 13.73
CA LEU A 578 -10.72 -9.28 12.99
C LEU A 578 -11.93 -10.21 12.92
N GLU A 579 -12.40 -10.48 11.71
CA GLU A 579 -13.45 -11.47 11.44
C GLU A 579 -12.79 -12.73 10.87
N VAL A 580 -13.01 -13.87 11.52
CA VAL A 580 -12.43 -15.15 11.13
C VAL A 580 -13.52 -16.17 10.90
N THR A 581 -13.57 -16.76 9.72
CA THR A 581 -14.55 -17.79 9.35
C THR A 581 -13.81 -19.04 8.90
N PRO A 582 -14.05 -20.22 9.51
CA PRO A 582 -13.49 -21.47 9.00
C PRO A 582 -14.11 -21.82 7.63
N VAL A 583 -13.27 -22.04 6.62
CA VAL A 583 -13.68 -22.35 5.25
C VAL A 583 -13.16 -23.70 4.74
N ALA A 584 -12.17 -24.29 5.42
CA ALA A 584 -11.69 -25.64 5.16
C ALA A 584 -11.07 -26.23 6.42
N ALA A 585 -11.00 -27.55 6.52
CA ALA A 585 -10.36 -28.21 7.64
C ALA A 585 -8.85 -27.93 7.62
N PRO A 586 -8.22 -27.52 8.73
CA PRO A 586 -6.79 -27.19 8.77
C PRO A 586 -5.88 -28.34 8.29
N ALA A 587 -6.22 -29.59 8.58
CA ALA A 587 -5.44 -30.75 8.11
C ALA A 587 -5.47 -30.90 6.59
N VAL A 588 -6.56 -30.53 5.92
CA VAL A 588 -6.67 -30.56 4.45
C VAL A 588 -5.85 -29.43 3.83
N VAL A 589 -5.96 -28.22 4.37
CA VAL A 589 -5.19 -27.06 3.90
C VAL A 589 -3.69 -27.29 4.13
N TYR A 590 -3.30 -27.84 5.28
CA TYR A 590 -1.89 -28.18 5.54
C TYR A 590 -1.31 -29.12 4.48
N GLN A 591 -2.05 -30.17 4.08
CA GLN A 591 -1.63 -31.06 2.99
C GLN A 591 -1.43 -30.29 1.67
N LEU A 592 -2.38 -29.41 1.32
CA LEU A 592 -2.28 -28.57 0.13
C LEU A 592 -1.11 -27.62 0.18
N ASP A 593 -0.89 -26.95 1.31
CA ASP A 593 0.22 -25.99 1.49
C ASP A 593 1.57 -26.70 1.35
N ARG A 594 1.73 -27.91 1.89
CA ARG A 594 2.91 -28.75 1.66
C ARG A 594 3.13 -29.10 0.20
N MET A 595 2.04 -29.30 -0.56
CA MET A 595 2.13 -29.47 -2.02
C MET A 595 2.49 -28.16 -2.74
N LEU A 596 2.02 -27.00 -2.25
CA LEU A 596 2.39 -25.71 -2.77
C LEU A 596 3.87 -25.33 -2.45
N VAL A 597 4.45 -25.87 -1.38
CA VAL A 597 5.90 -25.82 -1.15
C VAL A 597 6.63 -26.61 -2.24
N GLN A 598 6.13 -27.78 -2.67
CA GLN A 598 6.75 -28.55 -3.76
C GLN A 598 6.70 -27.80 -5.11
N VAL A 599 5.71 -26.92 -5.34
CA VAL A 599 5.71 -26.00 -6.50
C VAL A 599 6.97 -25.12 -6.51
N MET A 600 7.42 -24.68 -5.32
CA MET A 600 8.59 -23.81 -5.16
C MET A 600 9.92 -24.55 -5.21
N ASP A 601 9.92 -25.84 -4.85
CA ASP A 601 11.15 -26.64 -4.78
C ASP A 601 11.40 -27.42 -6.08
N HIS A 602 10.36 -28.02 -6.67
CA HIS A 602 10.47 -28.92 -7.81
C HIS A 602 9.68 -28.46 -9.05
N GLY A 603 8.73 -27.50 -8.86
CA GLY A 603 7.78 -27.10 -9.89
C GLY A 603 8.07 -25.75 -10.54
N THR A 604 6.97 -25.12 -10.98
CA THR A 604 6.99 -23.87 -11.76
C THR A 604 7.48 -22.65 -10.96
N GLY A 605 7.59 -22.73 -9.63
CA GLY A 605 8.11 -21.68 -8.77
C GLY A 605 9.62 -21.76 -8.49
N ARG A 606 10.30 -22.82 -8.95
CA ARG A 606 11.72 -23.11 -8.60
C ARG A 606 12.68 -21.97 -8.90
N ALA A 607 12.42 -21.20 -9.95
CA ALA A 607 13.31 -20.08 -10.32
C ALA A 607 13.39 -18.97 -9.25
N ALA A 608 12.39 -18.87 -8.35
CA ALA A 608 12.43 -17.93 -7.23
C ALA A 608 13.56 -18.22 -6.24
N ARG A 609 14.04 -19.47 -6.13
CA ARG A 609 15.14 -19.86 -5.24
C ARG A 609 16.43 -19.09 -5.47
N ALA A 610 16.66 -18.60 -6.69
CA ALA A 610 17.81 -17.76 -7.01
C ALA A 610 17.75 -16.36 -6.38
N LEU A 611 16.58 -15.90 -5.94
CA LEU A 611 16.35 -14.57 -5.40
C LEU A 611 15.99 -14.61 -3.89
N LEU A 612 15.56 -15.75 -3.38
CA LEU A 612 15.15 -15.92 -1.99
C LEU A 612 16.28 -16.50 -1.14
N PRO A 613 16.31 -16.21 0.18
CA PRO A 613 17.20 -16.89 1.10
C PRO A 613 17.03 -18.42 0.99
N PRO A 614 18.13 -19.20 0.97
CA PRO A 614 18.06 -20.65 0.73
C PRO A 614 17.19 -21.42 1.76
N GLN A 615 17.18 -20.96 3.00
CA GLN A 615 16.42 -21.60 4.11
C GLN A 615 14.96 -21.15 4.19
N LEU A 616 14.55 -20.17 3.38
CA LEU A 616 13.20 -19.62 3.46
C LEU A 616 12.19 -20.60 2.84
N VAL A 617 11.30 -21.14 3.66
CA VAL A 617 10.18 -21.98 3.19
C VAL A 617 9.01 -21.10 2.78
N VAL A 618 8.59 -21.25 1.54
CA VAL A 618 7.45 -20.53 0.96
C VAL A 618 6.59 -21.48 0.14
N ALA A 619 5.30 -21.18 0.07
CA ALA A 619 4.32 -21.90 -0.75
C ALA A 619 3.79 -20.96 -1.82
N GLY A 620 3.46 -21.47 -3.01
CA GLY A 620 2.97 -20.61 -4.07
C GLY A 620 2.51 -21.35 -5.31
N LYS A 621 1.88 -20.60 -6.22
CA LYS A 621 1.39 -21.11 -7.51
C LYS A 621 1.54 -20.07 -8.60
N SER A 622 2.04 -20.49 -9.76
CA SER A 622 2.05 -19.70 -10.99
C SER A 622 0.71 -19.81 -11.72
N GLY A 623 0.28 -18.74 -12.34
CA GLY A 623 -0.87 -18.68 -13.23
C GLY A 623 -0.45 -18.15 -14.60
N THR A 624 -0.98 -18.74 -15.65
CA THR A 624 -0.84 -18.26 -17.02
C THR A 624 -2.19 -18.43 -17.69
N SER A 625 -2.74 -17.36 -18.27
CA SER A 625 -3.97 -17.46 -19.04
C SER A 625 -3.69 -17.92 -20.48
N SER A 626 -4.76 -18.23 -21.21
CA SER A 626 -4.66 -18.62 -22.62
C SER A 626 -3.91 -17.56 -23.44
N ASP A 627 -3.17 -18.00 -24.44
CA ASP A 627 -2.37 -17.14 -25.31
C ASP A 627 -1.33 -16.25 -24.59
N TYR A 628 -0.95 -16.61 -23.34
CA TYR A 628 0.02 -15.83 -22.54
C TYR A 628 -0.39 -14.36 -22.31
N ARG A 629 -1.69 -14.09 -22.16
CA ARG A 629 -2.18 -12.72 -21.96
C ARG A 629 -1.87 -12.21 -20.56
N ASP A 630 -2.07 -13.08 -19.56
CA ASP A 630 -1.89 -12.75 -18.15
C ASP A 630 -0.84 -13.66 -17.52
N SER A 631 0.12 -13.06 -16.86
CA SER A 631 1.13 -13.72 -16.05
C SER A 631 0.81 -13.46 -14.57
N TRP A 632 0.60 -14.52 -13.80
CA TRP A 632 0.23 -14.45 -12.39
C TRP A 632 1.21 -15.23 -11.52
N PHE A 633 1.38 -14.74 -10.31
CA PHE A 633 1.96 -15.52 -9.22
C PHE A 633 1.29 -15.15 -7.90
N ALA A 634 0.82 -16.16 -7.16
CA ALA A 634 0.32 -16.02 -5.80
C ALA A 634 1.11 -16.95 -4.88
N GLY A 635 1.69 -16.41 -3.81
CA GLY A 635 2.50 -17.22 -2.91
C GLY A 635 2.68 -16.54 -1.57
N PHE A 636 2.94 -17.36 -0.54
CA PHE A 636 2.97 -16.92 0.84
C PHE A 636 4.11 -17.57 1.63
N SER A 637 4.41 -16.94 2.74
CA SER A 637 5.37 -17.33 3.78
C SER A 637 4.65 -17.48 5.12
N GLY A 638 5.37 -17.48 6.22
CA GLY A 638 4.80 -17.47 7.57
C GLY A 638 4.12 -16.15 7.94
N SER A 639 4.50 -15.03 7.32
CA SER A 639 4.01 -13.70 7.68
C SER A 639 3.34 -12.91 6.56
N HIS A 640 3.62 -13.24 5.30
CA HIS A 640 3.13 -12.46 4.16
C HIS A 640 2.55 -13.35 3.05
N LEU A 641 1.47 -12.86 2.44
CA LEU A 641 0.99 -13.34 1.15
C LEU A 641 1.20 -12.22 0.13
N VAL A 642 1.76 -12.56 -1.03
CA VAL A 642 1.94 -11.63 -2.15
C VAL A 642 1.27 -12.21 -3.38
N VAL A 643 0.46 -11.39 -4.06
CA VAL A 643 -0.15 -11.70 -5.35
C VAL A 643 0.33 -10.69 -6.37
N VAL A 644 0.82 -11.19 -7.50
CA VAL A 644 1.33 -10.38 -8.61
C VAL A 644 0.61 -10.74 -9.89
N TRP A 645 0.22 -9.71 -10.63
CA TRP A 645 -0.24 -9.80 -12.02
C TRP A 645 0.66 -8.95 -12.91
N VAL A 646 0.96 -9.47 -14.11
CA VAL A 646 1.66 -8.75 -15.19
C VAL A 646 0.94 -9.02 -16.50
N GLY A 647 0.63 -7.95 -17.24
CA GLY A 647 -0.11 -8.02 -18.50
C GLY A 647 -0.13 -6.70 -19.26
N TYR A 648 -0.91 -6.65 -20.33
CA TYR A 648 -1.24 -5.42 -21.06
C TYR A 648 -2.68 -5.00 -20.77
N ASP A 649 -2.94 -3.68 -20.78
CA ASP A 649 -4.28 -3.14 -20.54
C ASP A 649 -5.28 -3.54 -21.63
N ASP A 650 -4.82 -3.65 -22.85
CA ASP A 650 -5.61 -4.06 -24.02
C ASP A 650 -5.82 -5.59 -24.12
N ASN A 651 -5.35 -6.34 -23.12
CA ASN A 651 -5.42 -7.81 -23.08
C ASN A 651 -4.65 -8.51 -24.22
N SER A 652 -3.64 -7.85 -24.80
CA SER A 652 -2.73 -8.45 -25.78
C SER A 652 -1.85 -9.54 -25.15
N PRO A 653 -1.37 -10.53 -25.92
CA PRO A 653 -0.44 -11.52 -25.42
C PRO A 653 0.87 -10.92 -24.94
N THR A 654 1.31 -11.26 -23.73
CA THR A 654 2.59 -10.81 -23.17
C THR A 654 3.76 -11.67 -23.65
N GLY A 655 3.49 -12.92 -24.02
CA GLY A 655 4.52 -13.93 -24.28
C GLY A 655 5.17 -14.51 -23.01
N PHE A 656 4.72 -14.09 -21.81
CA PHE A 656 5.28 -14.55 -20.53
C PHE A 656 4.37 -15.54 -19.82
N THR A 657 4.96 -16.62 -19.31
CA THR A 657 4.30 -17.48 -18.31
C THR A 657 4.30 -16.81 -16.94
N GLY A 658 3.53 -17.33 -15.99
CA GLY A 658 3.55 -16.91 -14.60
C GLY A 658 4.96 -16.99 -13.98
N SER A 659 5.74 -18.00 -14.36
CA SER A 659 7.12 -18.20 -13.91
C SER A 659 8.12 -17.19 -14.51
N ALA A 660 7.85 -16.67 -15.70
CA ALA A 660 8.74 -15.75 -16.38
C ALA A 660 8.43 -14.27 -16.14
N GLY A 661 7.14 -13.93 -15.97
CA GLY A 661 6.66 -12.55 -15.77
C GLY A 661 6.44 -12.21 -14.29
N ALA A 662 5.46 -12.80 -13.64
CA ALA A 662 5.03 -12.43 -12.28
C ALA A 662 5.94 -12.98 -11.17
N LEU A 663 6.47 -14.20 -11.30
CA LEU A 663 7.31 -14.84 -10.29
C LEU A 663 8.56 -14.00 -9.90
N PRO A 664 9.33 -13.41 -10.83
CA PRO A 664 10.48 -12.57 -10.47
C PRO A 664 10.08 -11.34 -9.63
N VAL A 665 8.95 -10.69 -9.93
CA VAL A 665 8.41 -9.58 -9.13
C VAL A 665 8.09 -10.09 -7.73
N TRP A 666 7.32 -11.17 -7.62
CA TRP A 666 6.94 -11.81 -6.36
C TRP A 666 8.18 -12.15 -5.50
N ALA A 667 9.18 -12.78 -6.09
CA ALA A 667 10.38 -13.21 -5.37
C ALA A 667 11.18 -12.02 -4.81
N ARG A 668 11.25 -10.90 -5.55
CA ARG A 668 11.90 -9.67 -5.06
C ARG A 668 11.12 -9.02 -3.92
N VAL A 669 9.79 -8.95 -4.04
CA VAL A 669 8.95 -8.44 -2.93
C VAL A 669 9.19 -9.27 -1.68
N MET A 670 9.09 -10.60 -1.78
CA MET A 670 9.29 -11.51 -0.63
C MET A 670 10.69 -11.39 -0.02
N ALA A 671 11.73 -11.24 -0.85
CA ALA A 671 13.10 -11.04 -0.37
C ALA A 671 13.26 -9.69 0.37
N GLY A 672 12.63 -8.61 -0.14
CA GLY A 672 12.69 -7.27 0.44
C GLY A 672 11.90 -7.11 1.74
N LEU A 673 10.81 -7.88 1.91
CA LEU A 673 9.98 -7.84 3.12
C LEU A 673 10.67 -8.43 4.37
N GLY A 674 11.72 -9.25 4.21
CA GLY A 674 12.34 -9.93 5.34
C GLY A 674 11.39 -10.91 6.04
N THR A 675 10.63 -11.65 5.25
CA THR A 675 9.53 -12.51 5.68
C THR A 675 10.01 -13.77 6.43
N ASN A 676 9.17 -14.31 7.32
CA ASN A 676 9.42 -15.55 8.04
C ASN A 676 9.08 -16.78 7.19
N SER A 677 9.79 -17.89 7.40
CA SER A 677 9.45 -19.17 6.78
C SER A 677 8.03 -19.61 7.12
N TRP A 678 7.33 -20.18 6.15
CA TRP A 678 6.11 -20.92 6.42
C TRP A 678 6.45 -22.14 7.31
N ASN A 679 5.89 -22.19 8.49
CA ASN A 679 6.17 -23.21 9.52
C ASN A 679 4.92 -23.48 10.35
N ALA A 680 3.83 -23.87 9.68
CA ALA A 680 2.62 -24.28 10.38
C ALA A 680 2.86 -25.63 11.09
N PRO A 681 2.32 -25.85 12.31
CA PRO A 681 2.41 -27.13 12.98
C PRO A 681 1.62 -28.21 12.21
N MET A 682 2.25 -29.37 12.04
CA MET A 682 1.59 -30.49 11.37
C MET A 682 0.49 -31.08 12.27
N PRO A 683 -0.76 -31.15 11.80
CA PRO A 683 -1.84 -31.82 12.53
C PRO A 683 -1.55 -33.30 12.81
N GLU A 684 -1.94 -33.80 13.99
CA GLU A 684 -1.70 -35.20 14.43
C GLU A 684 -2.34 -36.25 13.52
N SER A 685 -3.39 -35.90 12.81
CA SER A 685 -4.06 -36.77 11.83
C SER A 685 -3.26 -37.00 10.56
N LEU A 686 -2.10 -36.36 10.42
CA LEU A 686 -1.27 -36.41 9.23
C LEU A 686 0.09 -37.05 9.55
N ALA A 687 0.73 -37.60 8.51
CA ALA A 687 2.08 -38.15 8.56
C ALA A 687 2.89 -37.68 7.36
N GLU A 688 4.16 -37.36 7.57
CA GLU A 688 5.11 -37.12 6.50
C GLU A 688 5.70 -38.43 6.02
N VAL A 689 5.68 -38.65 4.72
CA VAL A 689 6.21 -39.83 4.06
C VAL A 689 7.04 -39.45 2.85
N HIS A 690 8.03 -40.29 2.51
CA HIS A 690 8.80 -40.10 1.29
C HIS A 690 8.19 -40.94 0.15
N ILE A 691 7.99 -40.28 -0.99
CA ILE A 691 7.57 -40.93 -2.21
C ILE A 691 8.56 -40.65 -3.35
N GLU A 692 8.63 -41.53 -4.30
CA GLU A 692 9.34 -41.28 -5.54
C GLU A 692 8.52 -40.28 -6.39
N TYR A 693 9.13 -39.14 -6.70
CA TYR A 693 8.42 -38.00 -7.33
C TYR A 693 7.75 -38.34 -8.67
N PRO A 694 8.36 -39.16 -9.58
CA PRO A 694 7.69 -39.52 -10.84
C PRO A 694 6.49 -40.47 -10.71
N THR A 695 6.52 -41.38 -9.72
CA THR A 695 5.56 -42.50 -9.64
C THR A 695 4.57 -42.41 -8.51
N GLY A 696 4.86 -41.66 -7.45
CA GLY A 696 4.05 -41.60 -6.24
C GLY A 696 4.20 -42.81 -5.31
N LEU A 697 5.07 -43.75 -5.63
CA LEU A 697 5.31 -44.95 -4.80
C LEU A 697 6.10 -44.57 -3.54
N ARG A 698 5.65 -45.11 -2.39
CA ARG A 698 6.37 -44.93 -1.12
C ARG A 698 7.75 -45.57 -1.22
N ALA A 699 8.77 -44.83 -0.80
CA ALA A 699 10.15 -45.30 -0.81
C ALA A 699 10.90 -44.77 0.41
N VAL A 700 12.01 -45.40 0.78
CA VAL A 700 12.89 -44.95 1.85
C VAL A 700 14.12 -44.25 1.27
N PRO A 701 14.77 -43.32 2.00
CA PRO A 701 16.03 -42.70 1.56
C PRO A 701 17.08 -43.77 1.20
N GLY A 702 17.73 -43.58 0.06
CA GLY A 702 18.74 -44.53 -0.48
C GLY A 702 18.18 -45.66 -1.35
N CYS A 703 16.85 -45.87 -1.40
CA CYS A 703 16.21 -46.90 -2.22
C CYS A 703 15.73 -46.38 -3.58
N ALA A 704 15.38 -45.10 -3.69
CA ALA A 704 14.92 -44.49 -4.92
C ALA A 704 15.65 -43.17 -5.19
N GLN A 705 15.73 -42.81 -6.47
CA GLN A 705 16.15 -41.49 -6.92
C GLN A 705 14.93 -40.54 -6.89
N ASP A 706 15.15 -39.22 -6.81
CA ASP A 706 14.09 -38.20 -6.87
C ASP A 706 13.00 -38.37 -5.79
N LEU A 707 13.42 -38.58 -4.55
CA LEU A 707 12.52 -38.65 -3.40
C LEU A 707 12.05 -37.25 -2.98
N VAL A 708 10.73 -37.15 -2.71
CA VAL A 708 10.13 -35.97 -2.10
C VAL A 708 9.37 -36.34 -0.84
N ALA A 709 9.47 -35.48 0.17
CA ALA A 709 8.63 -35.58 1.35
C ALA A 709 7.25 -34.99 1.06
N VAL A 710 6.20 -35.79 1.27
CA VAL A 710 4.81 -35.38 1.15
C VAL A 710 4.06 -35.66 2.43
N VAL A 711 2.99 -34.92 2.66
CA VAL A 711 2.12 -35.14 3.82
C VAL A 711 0.81 -35.78 3.36
N VAL A 712 0.44 -36.84 4.06
CA VAL A 712 -0.77 -37.63 3.77
C VAL A 712 -1.52 -37.93 5.09
N PRO A 713 -2.80 -38.30 5.06
CA PRO A 713 -3.47 -38.84 6.25
C PRO A 713 -2.67 -40.01 6.86
N SER A 714 -2.54 -40.04 8.21
CA SER A 714 -1.72 -41.05 8.90
C SER A 714 -2.19 -42.48 8.66
N ASN A 715 -3.44 -42.67 8.27
CA ASN A 715 -4.04 -43.95 7.90
C ASN A 715 -4.05 -44.21 6.37
N ALA A 716 -3.39 -43.39 5.57
CA ALA A 716 -3.38 -43.55 4.12
C ALA A 716 -2.62 -44.82 3.71
N ALA A 717 -3.29 -45.70 2.94
CA ALA A 717 -2.64 -46.84 2.31
C ALA A 717 -1.91 -46.37 1.05
N LEU A 718 -0.57 -46.45 1.06
CA LEU A 718 0.29 -46.04 -0.06
C LEU A 718 0.87 -47.31 -0.74
N ALA A 719 0.91 -47.30 -2.05
CA ALA A 719 1.63 -48.31 -2.82
C ALA A 719 3.14 -48.13 -2.58
N GLU A 720 3.81 -49.25 -2.30
CA GLU A 720 5.24 -49.27 -1.96
C GLU A 720 6.08 -49.56 -3.21
N LYS A 721 7.29 -48.96 -3.27
CA LYS A 721 8.22 -49.27 -4.34
C LYS A 721 8.81 -50.66 -4.13
N PRO A 722 8.71 -51.59 -5.12
CA PRO A 722 9.31 -52.90 -5.01
C PRO A 722 10.84 -52.81 -4.75
N GLY A 723 11.33 -53.64 -3.83
CA GLY A 723 12.75 -53.72 -3.52
C GLY A 723 13.27 -52.71 -2.50
N CYS A 724 12.40 -51.86 -1.94
CA CYS A 724 12.78 -50.82 -0.96
C CYS A 724 12.81 -51.29 0.50
N GLY A 725 12.81 -52.59 0.77
CA GLY A 725 13.00 -53.16 2.13
C GLY A 725 11.75 -53.03 3.04
N PHE A 726 10.61 -52.63 2.53
CA PHE A 726 9.37 -52.78 3.29
C PHE A 726 9.03 -54.25 3.46
N PRO A 727 8.65 -54.73 4.66
CA PRO A 727 8.19 -56.09 4.84
C PRO A 727 6.99 -56.29 3.90
N ALA A 728 7.07 -57.34 3.05
CA ALA A 728 6.00 -57.66 2.15
C ALA A 728 4.70 -57.77 2.96
N SER A 729 3.72 -56.92 2.68
CA SER A 729 2.36 -57.08 3.21
C SER A 729 1.76 -58.29 2.49
N ASN A 730 2.15 -59.46 2.98
CA ASN A 730 1.61 -60.72 2.44
C ASN A 730 0.16 -60.82 2.92
N PRO A 731 -0.84 -60.70 2.03
CA PRO A 731 -2.25 -60.85 2.44
C PRO A 731 -2.53 -62.19 3.12
N VAL A 732 -1.67 -63.17 2.90
CA VAL A 732 -1.73 -64.49 3.54
C VAL A 732 -1.20 -64.46 4.99
N SER A 733 -0.14 -63.70 5.33
CA SER A 733 0.33 -63.60 6.69
C SER A 733 -0.64 -62.83 7.58
N SER A 734 -1.25 -61.74 7.09
CA SER A 734 -2.27 -61.00 7.85
C SER A 734 -3.58 -61.77 8.05
N ALA A 735 -3.86 -62.73 7.21
CA ALA A 735 -4.97 -63.69 7.42
C ALA A 735 -4.63 -64.76 8.42
N LEU A 736 -3.37 -65.25 8.43
CA LEU A 736 -2.87 -66.20 9.42
C LEU A 736 -2.72 -65.61 10.78
N ASP A 737 -2.25 -64.32 10.90
CA ASP A 737 -2.16 -63.62 12.17
C ASP A 737 -3.54 -63.30 12.76
N ARG A 738 -4.52 -62.97 11.93
CA ARG A 738 -5.94 -62.82 12.36
C ARG A 738 -6.56 -64.14 12.77
N ALA A 739 -6.26 -65.24 12.06
CA ALA A 739 -6.71 -66.55 12.43
C ALA A 739 -6.05 -67.05 13.75
N ALA A 740 -4.76 -66.75 13.96
CA ALA A 740 -4.05 -67.07 15.17
C ALA A 740 -4.55 -66.26 16.40
N GLN A 741 -4.85 -64.96 16.20
CA GLN A 741 -5.48 -64.13 17.22
C GLN A 741 -6.91 -64.56 17.54
N TRP A 742 -7.66 -64.97 16.54
CA TRP A 742 -9.01 -65.51 16.74
C TRP A 742 -8.97 -66.88 17.49
N LEU A 743 -8.03 -67.74 17.16
CA LEU A 743 -7.83 -69.01 17.86
C LEU A 743 -7.29 -68.81 19.33
N HIS A 744 -6.48 -67.78 19.56
CA HIS A 744 -6.04 -67.44 20.93
C HIS A 744 -7.19 -66.88 21.78
N GLY A 745 -8.17 -66.17 21.18
CA GLY A 745 -9.39 -65.71 21.87
C GLY A 745 -10.43 -66.78 22.17
N LEU A 746 -10.27 -67.97 21.65
CA LEU A 746 -11.16 -69.13 21.90
C LEU A 746 -10.65 -70.07 22.99
N VAL A 747 -9.41 -69.85 23.50
CA VAL A 747 -8.77 -70.70 24.52
C VAL A 747 -8.66 -70.00 25.90
N HIS A 748 -9.19 -68.82 26.02
CA HIS A 748 -9.43 -68.09 27.27
C HIS A 748 -10.91 -67.66 27.35
#